data_77a310d1be8da863b9057e9a013c6aa9
#
_entry.id   77a310d1be8da863b9057e9a013c6aa9
#
_cell.length_a   1.000
_cell.length_b   1.000
_cell.length_c   1.000
_cell.angle_alpha   90.00
_cell.angle_beta   90.00
_cell.angle_gamma   90.00
#
_symmetry.space_group_name_H-M   'P 1'
#
loop_
_entity.id
_entity.type
_entity.pdbx_description
1 polymer ?
#
loop_
_entity_poly.entity_id
_entity_poly.type
_entity_poly.pdbx_seq_one_letter_code
_entity_poly.pdbx_strand_id
1 'polypeptide(L)'
;SLGSSEQDYEFKTNFLDQDFTVKRIGTNGNKTEAWEQLQRLQSKCDAMGVGMVSDDLHVGEYKFGSSETKKLTRVVTRVPVTTGARVRRLLQCSAIRYTQKELGHYFNNNKVLFLSGMANYEMAMLMSEYTPNLKFADSVIQSGLPTFLKSISALELYARGRYNLNKVSPIDTEKRHIPSLPKVKKHLITKAMKDSHVVVGTCADLRKYGNTESLKDKTIITSFVTDEDFEFFKEAKVNLAIDVTPNVFDQVVGVSVVEAMILAASDIPADELSCADIEDIIKELDIKPRLLHPTGEFRNIRRFAFVIHPLSQEYIRNVTPIPKRFAHTPLMNAVEKVVALAPPMIYSEVKGIKSPCGAEAEGWLITVGGTPKEMLSHSPEFTYKRLLAASKMAEKLGAQILGLGAFTKVVGDAGITVAKRSTLPITTGNSYSASGALWAAADAMKRLKLVKTVEGKKIPAKSMVIGATGSIGSVSARLLAMAFDEVYLAGRNEKTLTKLKNSILEDTPDAKVFITTNPDDQLGDMDVVVTSTSGAGKKILDIMKVKPGCVITDVARPLDLPASEVAKRPDVLVIESGEIDVPGKLDMRSIQLPDNVVFACMAETIVLALEGRFEVFTIGRNTEWEKVKEIYKLGIKHGMKLAAISGVNGAFTDDDIGKVRELALEARKTWKSK
;
A
#
# COMPACT_ATOMS: atom_id res chain seq x y z
N SER A 1 31.08 24.07 19.53
CA SER A 1 30.73 22.75 18.94
C SER A 1 31.94 21.80 18.98
N LEU A 2 31.73 20.54 19.32
CA LEU A 2 32.80 19.52 19.19
C LEU A 2 33.05 19.11 17.72
N GLY A 3 32.30 19.64 16.75
CA GLY A 3 32.47 19.38 15.33
C GLY A 3 33.72 20.01 14.72
N SER A 4 33.93 19.80 13.41
CA SER A 4 35.06 20.33 12.64
C SER A 4 35.08 21.85 12.64
N SER A 5 36.28 22.44 12.77
CA SER A 5 36.52 23.87 12.59
C SER A 5 36.39 24.31 11.11
N GLU A 6 36.48 23.40 10.15
CA GLU A 6 36.26 23.69 8.72
C GLU A 6 34.83 24.15 8.44
N GLN A 7 33.90 23.85 9.35
CA GLN A 7 32.50 24.26 9.27
C GLN A 7 32.20 25.52 10.07
N ASP A 8 33.21 26.29 10.49
CA ASP A 8 33.00 27.54 11.25
C ASP A 8 32.43 28.61 10.34
N TYR A 9 31.54 29.39 10.93
CA TYR A 9 30.88 30.53 10.26
C TYR A 9 30.59 31.67 11.22
N GLU A 10 30.40 32.83 10.64
CA GLU A 10 29.88 34.01 11.33
C GLU A 10 28.96 34.79 10.35
N PHE A 11 27.73 35.06 10.73
CA PHE A 11 26.81 35.85 9.92
C PHE A 11 25.87 36.70 10.78
N LYS A 12 25.25 37.69 10.14
CA LYS A 12 24.22 38.53 10.76
C LYS A 12 22.87 38.20 10.14
N THR A 13 21.83 38.17 10.96
CA THR A 13 20.47 37.91 10.51
C THR A 13 19.46 38.58 11.44
N ASN A 14 18.25 38.81 10.92
CA ASN A 14 17.10 39.14 11.74
C ASN A 14 16.34 37.88 12.11
N PHE A 15 15.98 37.71 13.37
CA PHE A 15 15.28 36.53 13.89
C PHE A 15 14.29 37.00 14.96
N LEU A 16 13.00 36.71 14.77
CA LEU A 16 11.91 37.17 15.66
C LEU A 16 11.98 38.70 15.93
N ASP A 17 12.13 39.47 14.85
CA ASP A 17 12.25 40.94 14.88
C ASP A 17 13.45 41.50 15.64
N GLN A 18 14.43 40.67 15.97
CA GLN A 18 15.67 41.05 16.62
C GLN A 18 16.89 40.80 15.74
N ASP A 19 17.90 41.65 15.81
CA ASP A 19 19.16 41.49 15.06
C ASP A 19 20.15 40.61 15.82
N PHE A 20 20.57 39.53 15.15
CA PHE A 20 21.51 38.57 15.69
C PHE A 20 22.84 38.57 14.95
N THR A 21 23.92 38.39 15.67
CA THR A 21 25.21 37.93 15.15
C THR A 21 25.43 36.49 15.62
N VAL A 22 25.38 35.55 14.66
CA VAL A 22 25.53 34.11 14.92
C VAL A 22 26.93 33.67 14.57
N LYS A 23 27.63 33.05 15.55
CA LYS A 23 28.98 32.55 15.37
C LYS A 23 29.10 31.09 15.79
N ARG A 24 29.66 30.25 14.92
CA ARG A 24 30.01 28.85 15.21
C ARG A 24 31.51 28.70 15.33
N ILE A 25 31.95 28.01 16.39
CA ILE A 25 33.36 27.63 16.61
C ILE A 25 33.44 26.14 16.84
N GLY A 26 34.14 25.42 15.96
CA GLY A 26 34.41 23.98 16.04
C GLY A 26 35.73 23.73 16.76
N THR A 27 35.79 22.63 17.52
CA THR A 27 37.01 22.26 18.28
C THR A 27 37.53 20.90 17.90
N ASN A 28 37.16 20.35 16.73
CA ASN A 28 37.65 19.10 16.16
C ASN A 28 37.68 17.92 17.17
N GLY A 29 36.65 17.83 18.04
CA GLY A 29 36.51 16.83 19.09
C GLY A 29 37.34 17.14 20.38
N ASN A 30 38.08 18.23 20.42
CA ASN A 30 38.86 18.63 21.59
C ASN A 30 37.97 19.21 22.69
N LYS A 31 37.68 18.43 23.72
CA LYS A 31 36.81 18.77 24.83
C LYS A 31 37.37 19.85 25.74
N THR A 32 38.72 19.88 25.93
CA THR A 32 39.37 20.88 26.75
C THR A 32 39.27 22.25 26.11
N GLU A 33 39.55 22.34 24.84
CA GLU A 33 39.39 23.56 24.05
C GLU A 33 37.93 24.03 24.04
N ALA A 34 36.99 23.13 23.89
CA ALA A 34 35.56 23.48 23.97
C ALA A 34 35.18 24.06 25.32
N TRP A 35 35.71 23.49 26.41
CA TRP A 35 35.50 24.00 27.77
C TRP A 35 36.06 25.41 27.96
N GLU A 36 37.31 25.66 27.49
CA GLU A 36 37.97 26.97 27.56
C GLU A 36 37.19 28.04 26.73
N GLN A 37 36.76 27.68 25.51
CA GLN A 37 35.95 28.54 24.65
C GLN A 37 34.62 28.93 25.31
N LEU A 38 33.91 27.95 25.89
CA LEU A 38 32.65 28.18 26.59
C LEU A 38 32.84 29.14 27.77
N GLN A 39 33.90 28.91 28.57
CA GLN A 39 34.22 29.80 29.71
C GLN A 39 34.55 31.22 29.28
N ARG A 40 35.29 31.37 28.18
CA ARG A 40 35.72 32.68 27.68
C ARG A 40 34.60 33.49 27.03
N LEU A 41 33.72 32.79 26.27
CA LEU A 41 32.73 33.46 25.42
C LEU A 41 31.42 33.79 26.12
N GLN A 42 31.10 33.19 27.27
CA GLN A 42 29.85 33.42 27.99
C GLN A 42 29.63 34.88 28.45
N SER A 43 30.69 35.71 28.46
CA SER A 43 30.58 37.14 28.76
C SER A 43 30.39 38.03 27.52
N LYS A 44 30.32 37.43 26.34
CA LYS A 44 30.28 38.13 25.03
C LYS A 44 29.10 37.74 24.16
N CYS A 45 28.17 36.95 24.67
CA CYS A 45 27.01 36.47 23.95
C CYS A 45 25.78 36.38 24.87
N ASP A 46 24.59 36.32 24.31
CA ASP A 46 23.30 36.31 25.01
C ASP A 46 22.82 34.85 25.24
N ALA A 47 23.25 33.92 24.45
CA ALA A 47 23.01 32.47 24.65
C ALA A 47 24.09 31.61 23.98
N MET A 48 24.23 30.37 24.40
CA MET A 48 25.24 29.45 23.90
C MET A 48 24.66 28.09 23.50
N GLY A 49 25.00 27.60 22.29
CA GLY A 49 24.69 26.27 21.83
C GLY A 49 25.90 25.35 21.87
N VAL A 50 25.81 24.18 22.53
CA VAL A 50 26.87 23.17 22.57
C VAL A 50 26.50 22.05 21.61
N GLY A 51 27.05 22.08 20.40
CA GLY A 51 26.75 21.11 19.34
C GLY A 51 27.67 19.91 19.31
N MET A 52 27.24 18.82 18.68
CA MET A 52 27.96 17.54 18.52
C MET A 52 28.31 16.88 19.87
N VAL A 53 27.41 16.97 20.83
CA VAL A 53 27.49 16.30 22.13
C VAL A 53 26.34 15.27 22.26
N SER A 54 26.53 14.30 23.16
CA SER A 54 25.46 13.34 23.49
C SER A 54 24.41 14.03 24.35
N ASP A 55 23.18 14.04 23.88
CA ASP A 55 22.05 14.57 24.66
C ASP A 55 21.62 13.65 25.79
N ASP A 56 20.87 14.19 26.72
CA ASP A 56 20.12 13.38 27.66
C ASP A 56 19.00 12.65 26.88
N LEU A 57 19.03 11.31 26.91
CA LEU A 57 18.01 10.48 26.27
C LEU A 57 16.84 10.27 27.23
N HIS A 58 15.64 10.42 26.72
CA HIS A 58 14.38 10.18 27.44
C HIS A 58 13.65 9.04 26.75
N VAL A 59 13.38 7.95 27.48
CA VAL A 59 12.63 6.79 26.97
C VAL A 59 11.57 6.44 28.00
N GLY A 60 10.33 6.85 27.74
CA GLY A 60 9.27 6.80 28.74
C GLY A 60 9.68 7.59 30.00
N GLU A 61 9.67 6.94 31.18
CA GLU A 61 10.04 7.52 32.46
C GLU A 61 11.58 7.54 32.70
N TYR A 62 12.36 6.90 31.82
CA TYR A 62 13.81 6.69 32.05
C TYR A 62 14.65 7.77 31.39
N LYS A 63 15.54 8.39 32.19
CA LYS A 63 16.47 9.41 31.73
C LYS A 63 17.90 8.89 31.77
N PHE A 64 18.59 9.04 30.65
CA PHE A 64 20.00 8.67 30.49
C PHE A 64 20.81 9.93 30.18
N GLY A 65 21.58 10.40 31.10
CA GLY A 65 22.37 11.60 30.95
C GLY A 65 23.82 11.33 30.58
N SER A 66 24.39 12.18 29.74
CA SER A 66 25.82 12.19 29.48
C SER A 66 26.56 13.01 30.56
N SER A 67 27.45 12.36 31.30
CA SER A 67 28.27 13.04 32.28
C SER A 67 29.23 14.06 31.64
N GLU A 68 29.70 13.81 30.42
CA GLU A 68 30.59 14.71 29.67
C GLU A 68 29.84 15.97 29.20
N THR A 69 28.65 15.81 28.63
CA THR A 69 27.83 16.95 28.24
C THR A 69 27.50 17.83 29.41
N LYS A 70 27.11 17.21 30.56
CA LYS A 70 26.87 17.95 31.80
C LYS A 70 28.09 18.75 32.30
N LYS A 71 29.31 18.22 32.14
CA LYS A 71 30.54 18.96 32.48
C LYS A 71 30.76 20.16 31.59
N LEU A 72 30.48 20.05 30.28
CA LEU A 72 30.60 21.12 29.31
C LEU A 72 29.55 22.24 29.54
N THR A 73 28.30 21.86 29.77
CA THR A 73 27.22 22.82 29.95
C THR A 73 27.30 23.55 31.28
N ARG A 74 27.74 22.90 32.36
CA ARG A 74 27.88 23.49 33.70
C ARG A 74 28.92 24.60 33.79
N VAL A 75 29.85 24.72 32.86
CA VAL A 75 30.84 25.81 32.87
C VAL A 75 30.23 27.14 32.48
N VAL A 76 29.11 27.10 31.74
CA VAL A 76 28.35 28.30 31.36
C VAL A 76 27.35 28.62 32.46
N THR A 77 27.56 29.76 33.12
CA THR A 77 26.75 30.18 34.28
C THR A 77 26.15 31.58 34.13
N ARG A 78 26.53 32.31 33.06
CA ARG A 78 26.12 33.70 32.86
C ARG A 78 24.99 33.89 31.88
N VAL A 79 24.85 32.96 30.95
CA VAL A 79 23.86 33.01 29.85
C VAL A 79 23.20 31.63 29.70
N PRO A 80 22.01 31.57 29.10
CA PRO A 80 21.39 30.30 28.77
C PRO A 80 22.30 29.42 27.90
N VAL A 81 22.35 28.11 28.21
CA VAL A 81 23.12 27.13 27.45
C VAL A 81 22.23 25.94 27.06
N THR A 82 22.32 25.53 25.80
CA THR A 82 21.55 24.41 25.29
C THR A 82 22.41 23.46 24.43
N THR A 83 21.97 22.22 24.30
CA THR A 83 22.51 21.25 23.33
C THR A 83 21.67 21.19 22.06
N GLY A 84 20.52 21.86 22.00
CA GLY A 84 19.57 21.79 20.90
C GLY A 84 18.60 20.60 20.98
N ALA A 85 18.53 19.92 22.13
CA ALA A 85 17.79 18.68 22.28
C ALA A 85 16.27 18.86 22.10
N ARG A 86 15.68 19.97 22.59
CA ARG A 86 14.26 20.27 22.45
C ARG A 86 13.90 20.56 20.99
N VAL A 87 14.62 21.45 20.35
CA VAL A 87 14.43 21.78 18.93
C VAL A 87 14.64 20.56 18.03
N ARG A 88 15.67 19.74 18.30
CA ARG A 88 15.90 18.50 17.54
C ARG A 88 14.69 17.58 17.56
N ARG A 89 14.13 17.31 18.73
CA ARG A 89 12.95 16.43 18.88
C ARG A 89 11.73 16.97 18.14
N LEU A 90 11.48 18.27 18.28
CA LEU A 90 10.35 18.94 17.60
C LEU A 90 10.52 18.91 16.08
N LEU A 91 11.70 19.20 15.55
CA LEU A 91 11.97 19.16 14.11
C LEU A 91 11.87 17.73 13.56
N GLN A 92 12.35 16.73 14.29
CA GLN A 92 12.19 15.32 13.91
C GLN A 92 10.71 14.93 13.77
N CYS A 93 9.88 15.28 14.74
CA CYS A 93 8.43 15.04 14.68
C CYS A 93 7.74 15.85 13.58
N SER A 94 8.13 17.12 13.42
CA SER A 94 7.62 17.98 12.34
C SER A 94 7.95 17.42 10.96
N ALA A 95 9.17 16.93 10.77
CA ALA A 95 9.60 16.30 9.51
C ALA A 95 8.74 15.07 9.13
N ILE A 96 8.41 14.24 10.13
CA ILE A 96 7.52 13.08 9.90
C ILE A 96 6.12 13.56 9.51
N ARG A 97 5.53 14.50 10.25
CA ARG A 97 4.18 15.03 9.95
C ARG A 97 4.14 15.70 8.58
N TYR A 98 5.16 16.51 8.27
CA TYR A 98 5.30 17.18 6.97
C TYR A 98 5.37 16.16 5.82
N THR A 99 6.27 15.19 5.90
CA THR A 99 6.43 14.16 4.86
C THR A 99 5.17 13.29 4.71
N GLN A 100 4.51 12.94 5.83
CA GLN A 100 3.26 12.17 5.85
C GLN A 100 2.15 12.90 5.08
N LYS A 101 2.05 14.21 5.24
CA LYS A 101 1.05 15.06 4.57
C LYS A 101 1.42 15.31 3.11
N GLU A 102 2.64 15.74 2.87
CA GLU A 102 3.12 16.15 1.53
C GLU A 102 3.13 14.98 0.52
N LEU A 103 3.55 13.81 0.95
CA LEU A 103 3.61 12.61 0.10
C LEU A 103 2.39 11.69 0.24
N GLY A 104 1.31 12.16 0.89
CA GLY A 104 0.02 11.47 0.98
C GLY A 104 0.10 10.12 1.72
N HIS A 105 -0.04 10.15 3.05
CA HIS A 105 -0.03 8.95 3.90
C HIS A 105 1.21 8.05 3.73
N TYR A 106 2.36 8.70 3.49
CA TYR A 106 3.61 8.05 3.07
C TYR A 106 4.10 6.95 4.01
N PHE A 107 4.03 7.17 5.33
CA PHE A 107 4.52 6.22 6.34
C PHE A 107 3.52 5.12 6.69
N ASN A 108 2.27 5.20 6.20
CA ASN A 108 1.25 4.23 6.56
C ASN A 108 1.71 2.81 6.27
N ASN A 109 1.71 2.00 7.33
CA ASN A 109 2.10 0.59 7.35
C ASN A 109 3.51 0.27 6.81
N ASN A 110 4.39 1.25 6.66
CA ASN A 110 5.78 1.02 6.28
C ASN A 110 6.56 0.23 7.36
N LYS A 111 7.51 -0.58 6.91
CA LYS A 111 8.49 -1.22 7.81
C LYS A 111 9.59 -0.22 8.12
N VAL A 112 9.72 0.18 9.38
CA VAL A 112 10.68 1.19 9.82
C VAL A 112 11.72 0.56 10.72
N LEU A 113 12.99 0.74 10.38
CA LEU A 113 14.13 0.35 11.20
C LEU A 113 14.77 1.58 11.83
N PHE A 114 14.78 1.66 13.15
CA PHE A 114 15.56 2.61 13.91
C PHE A 114 16.91 1.98 14.28
N LEU A 115 18.01 2.60 13.86
CA LEU A 115 19.36 2.16 14.27
C LEU A 115 19.60 2.49 15.75
N SER A 116 19.01 3.58 16.25
CA SER A 116 18.89 3.88 17.68
C SER A 116 17.49 4.39 18.00
N GLY A 117 16.66 3.49 18.54
CA GLY A 117 15.30 3.85 18.98
C GLY A 117 15.31 4.70 20.23
N MET A 118 16.24 4.44 21.16
CA MET A 118 16.38 5.24 22.38
C MET A 118 16.70 6.71 22.07
N ALA A 119 17.56 6.98 21.08
CA ALA A 119 17.91 8.34 20.67
C ALA A 119 16.80 9.06 19.89
N ASN A 120 15.88 8.31 19.29
CA ASN A 120 14.78 8.81 18.46
C ASN A 120 13.42 8.38 19.03
N TYR A 121 13.29 8.32 20.36
CA TYR A 121 12.11 7.73 21.01
C TYR A 121 10.81 8.47 20.65
N GLU A 122 10.79 9.81 20.70
CA GLU A 122 9.61 10.60 20.37
C GLU A 122 9.21 10.46 18.89
N MET A 123 10.21 10.42 17.98
CA MET A 123 9.98 10.11 16.58
C MET A 123 9.40 8.70 16.40
N ALA A 124 9.89 7.72 17.16
CA ALA A 124 9.37 6.35 17.12
C ALA A 124 7.96 6.27 17.66
N MET A 125 7.62 7.01 18.71
CA MET A 125 6.25 7.15 19.23
C MET A 125 5.32 7.70 18.16
N LEU A 126 5.67 8.82 17.53
CA LEU A 126 4.87 9.40 16.45
C LEU A 126 4.76 8.44 15.25
N MET A 127 5.84 7.77 14.87
CA MET A 127 5.83 6.80 13.77
C MET A 127 4.92 5.61 14.08
N SER A 128 4.74 5.23 15.35
CA SER A 128 3.83 4.15 15.75
C SER A 128 2.36 4.46 15.50
N GLU A 129 1.98 5.71 15.31
CA GLU A 129 0.62 6.12 14.92
C GLU A 129 0.34 5.76 13.44
N TYR A 130 1.36 5.70 12.60
CA TYR A 130 1.24 5.42 11.16
C TYR A 130 1.53 3.96 10.81
N THR A 131 2.35 3.27 11.61
CA THR A 131 2.73 1.89 11.33
C THR A 131 3.02 1.05 12.59
N PRO A 132 2.50 -0.18 12.68
CA PRO A 132 2.89 -1.12 13.72
C PRO A 132 4.22 -1.83 13.43
N ASN A 133 4.81 -1.65 12.24
CA ASN A 133 5.96 -2.41 11.74
C ASN A 133 7.29 -1.75 12.13
N LEU A 134 7.50 -1.49 13.42
CA LEU A 134 8.72 -0.89 13.94
C LEU A 134 9.75 -1.96 14.33
N LYS A 135 11.01 -1.69 14.06
CA LYS A 135 12.17 -2.45 14.55
C LYS A 135 13.20 -1.49 15.13
N PHE A 136 13.81 -1.88 16.24
CA PHE A 136 14.86 -1.10 16.91
C PHE A 136 16.13 -1.97 17.03
N ALA A 137 17.24 -1.42 16.60
CA ALA A 137 18.54 -2.10 16.59
C ALA A 137 19.35 -1.89 17.89
N ASP A 138 18.79 -1.18 18.88
CA ASP A 138 19.49 -0.84 20.13
C ASP A 138 20.09 -2.07 20.84
N SER A 139 19.31 -3.15 20.96
CA SER A 139 19.79 -4.42 21.53
C SER A 139 20.95 -5.03 20.77
N VAL A 140 20.94 -4.94 19.43
CA VAL A 140 22.00 -5.46 18.56
C VAL A 140 23.23 -4.53 18.61
N ILE A 141 23.01 -3.22 18.51
CA ILE A 141 24.10 -2.24 18.40
C ILE A 141 24.79 -2.00 19.75
N GLN A 142 24.01 -1.83 20.82
CA GLN A 142 24.52 -1.44 22.11
C GLN A 142 24.86 -2.61 23.02
N SER A 143 24.08 -3.71 22.97
CA SER A 143 24.25 -4.85 23.85
C SER A 143 24.75 -6.13 23.16
N GLY A 144 24.91 -6.12 21.81
CA GLY A 144 25.38 -7.27 21.05
C GLY A 144 24.40 -8.45 20.99
N LEU A 145 23.16 -8.27 21.44
CA LEU A 145 22.14 -9.32 21.38
C LEU A 145 21.68 -9.54 19.93
N PRO A 146 21.52 -10.79 19.46
CA PRO A 146 21.15 -11.06 18.06
C PRO A 146 19.66 -10.89 17.75
N THR A 147 18.94 -10.05 18.52
CA THR A 147 17.50 -9.85 18.41
C THR A 147 17.15 -8.38 18.37
N PHE A 148 16.26 -8.00 17.44
CA PHE A 148 15.71 -6.64 17.35
C PHE A 148 14.49 -6.50 18.26
N LEU A 149 14.31 -5.31 18.85
CA LEU A 149 13.08 -4.94 19.55
C LEU A 149 12.02 -4.59 18.49
N LYS A 150 10.78 -5.00 18.70
CA LYS A 150 9.73 -4.93 17.65
C LYS A 150 8.50 -4.10 18.07
N SER A 151 8.59 -3.36 19.16
CA SER A 151 7.54 -2.47 19.62
C SER A 151 8.12 -1.39 20.53
N ILE A 152 7.37 -0.31 20.72
CA ILE A 152 7.69 0.74 21.68
C ILE A 152 7.83 0.13 23.09
N SER A 153 6.88 -0.71 23.51
CA SER A 153 6.95 -1.36 24.84
C SER A 153 8.19 -2.25 25.02
N ALA A 154 8.66 -2.92 23.95
CA ALA A 154 9.91 -3.67 23.99
C ALA A 154 11.14 -2.75 24.12
N LEU A 155 11.12 -1.57 23.48
CA LEU A 155 12.18 -0.56 23.61
C LEU A 155 12.21 0.03 25.03
N GLU A 156 11.06 0.33 25.61
CA GLU A 156 10.93 0.82 27.00
C GLU A 156 11.42 -0.22 28.01
N LEU A 157 11.05 -1.49 27.82
CA LEU A 157 11.53 -2.58 28.66
C LEU A 157 13.06 -2.73 28.59
N TYR A 158 13.62 -2.61 27.39
CA TYR A 158 15.07 -2.61 27.19
C TYR A 158 15.74 -1.41 27.89
N ALA A 159 15.16 -0.21 27.75
CA ALA A 159 15.64 0.99 28.42
C ALA A 159 15.58 0.84 29.95
N ARG A 160 14.48 0.30 30.51
CA ARG A 160 14.36 -0.01 31.94
C ARG A 160 15.47 -0.93 32.42
N GLY A 161 15.75 -2.00 31.68
CA GLY A 161 16.83 -2.94 32.01
C GLY A 161 18.19 -2.25 32.05
N ARG A 162 18.49 -1.41 31.06
CA ARG A 162 19.75 -0.63 31.04
C ARG A 162 19.85 0.39 32.17
N TYR A 163 18.76 1.09 32.46
CA TYR A 163 18.70 2.06 33.55
C TYR A 163 19.00 1.41 34.89
N ASN A 164 18.43 0.24 35.18
CA ASN A 164 18.69 -0.50 36.41
C ASN A 164 20.13 -1.03 36.50
N LEU A 165 20.68 -1.54 35.36
CA LEU A 165 22.07 -1.94 35.30
C LEU A 165 23.05 -0.79 35.57
N ASN A 166 22.75 0.41 35.09
CA ASN A 166 23.57 1.60 35.33
C ASN A 166 23.52 2.05 36.81
N LYS A 167 22.42 1.82 37.52
CA LYS A 167 22.31 2.10 38.96
C LYS A 167 23.14 1.16 39.81
N VAL A 168 23.20 -0.13 39.43
CA VAL A 168 23.91 -1.17 40.20
C VAL A 168 25.42 -1.16 39.90
N SER A 169 25.81 -0.77 38.71
CA SER A 169 27.21 -0.69 38.30
C SER A 169 27.42 0.54 37.42
N PRO A 170 27.83 1.67 38.01
CA PRO A 170 28.04 2.93 37.29
C PRO A 170 29.25 2.94 36.38
N ILE A 171 29.69 1.79 35.86
CA ILE A 171 30.75 1.68 34.87
C ILE A 171 30.20 2.18 33.53
N ASP A 172 30.94 3.06 32.90
CA ASP A 172 30.68 3.67 31.59
C ASP A 172 30.16 2.63 30.59
N THR A 173 28.82 2.71 30.32
CA THR A 173 28.09 1.71 29.51
C THR A 173 28.52 1.71 28.06
N GLU A 174 29.22 2.76 27.59
CA GLU A 174 29.85 2.80 26.28
C GLU A 174 30.99 1.80 26.15
N LYS A 175 31.62 1.39 27.27
CA LYS A 175 32.78 0.44 27.31
C LYS A 175 32.37 -1.01 27.55
N ARG A 176 31.11 -1.32 27.90
CA ARG A 176 30.63 -2.71 27.99
C ARG A 176 30.21 -3.24 26.62
N HIS A 177 31.18 -3.52 25.78
CA HIS A 177 30.97 -4.40 24.65
C HIS A 177 30.98 -5.86 25.15
N ILE A 178 29.79 -6.49 25.17
CA ILE A 178 29.73 -7.95 25.07
C ILE A 178 30.39 -8.26 23.72
N PRO A 179 31.41 -9.17 23.67
CA PRO A 179 32.10 -9.45 22.42
C PRO A 179 31.15 -10.14 21.44
N SER A 180 30.31 -9.36 20.76
CA SER A 180 29.58 -9.80 19.59
C SER A 180 30.56 -9.83 18.43
N LEU A 181 30.60 -10.92 17.69
CA LEU A 181 31.41 -11.02 16.47
C LEU A 181 31.02 -9.84 15.55
N PRO A 182 31.92 -8.86 15.27
CA PRO A 182 31.54 -7.63 14.53
C PRO A 182 30.91 -7.91 13.17
N LYS A 183 31.33 -9.01 12.51
CA LYS A 183 30.78 -9.48 11.23
C LYS A 183 29.30 -9.91 11.35
N VAL A 184 28.93 -10.61 12.44
CA VAL A 184 27.52 -11.05 12.67
C VAL A 184 26.62 -9.85 12.93
N LYS A 185 27.06 -8.91 13.75
CA LYS A 185 26.37 -7.66 14.03
C LYS A 185 26.09 -6.87 12.73
N LYS A 186 27.14 -6.64 11.92
CA LYS A 186 27.00 -5.94 10.63
C LYS A 186 26.03 -6.67 9.72
N HIS A 187 26.14 -7.99 9.57
CA HIS A 187 25.25 -8.79 8.74
C HIS A 187 23.78 -8.69 9.17
N LEU A 188 23.49 -8.78 10.48
CA LEU A 188 22.12 -8.67 11.00
C LEU A 188 21.51 -7.31 10.69
N ILE A 189 22.27 -6.22 10.90
CA ILE A 189 21.77 -4.86 10.65
C ILE A 189 21.58 -4.61 9.16
N THR A 190 22.53 -4.99 8.31
CA THR A 190 22.43 -4.88 6.84
C THR A 190 21.21 -5.64 6.32
N LYS A 191 20.96 -6.86 6.84
CA LYS A 191 19.76 -7.63 6.49
C LYS A 191 18.48 -6.92 6.95
N ALA A 192 18.46 -6.37 8.17
CA ALA A 192 17.29 -5.62 8.66
C ALA A 192 17.04 -4.35 7.84
N MET A 193 18.07 -3.64 7.39
CA MET A 193 17.94 -2.51 6.44
C MET A 193 17.31 -2.97 5.13
N LYS A 194 17.79 -4.07 4.53
CA LYS A 194 17.25 -4.63 3.31
C LYS A 194 15.76 -4.95 3.43
N ASP A 195 15.34 -5.51 4.57
CA ASP A 195 13.94 -5.88 4.85
C ASP A 195 13.02 -4.70 5.19
N SER A 196 13.59 -3.51 5.41
CA SER A 196 12.83 -2.31 5.81
C SER A 196 12.52 -1.41 4.60
N HIS A 197 11.52 -0.53 4.73
CA HIS A 197 11.20 0.48 3.72
C HIS A 197 11.83 1.82 4.10
N VAL A 198 11.85 2.11 5.41
CA VAL A 198 12.42 3.33 5.99
C VAL A 198 13.50 2.94 6.98
N VAL A 199 14.64 3.63 6.94
CA VAL A 199 15.75 3.46 7.89
C VAL A 199 16.04 4.80 8.55
N VAL A 200 16.00 4.82 9.89
CA VAL A 200 16.28 6.00 10.72
C VAL A 200 17.63 5.83 11.39
N GLY A 201 18.55 6.76 11.18
CA GLY A 201 19.87 6.70 11.78
C GLY A 201 20.77 7.87 11.39
N THR A 202 21.94 7.96 12.01
CA THR A 202 22.96 8.95 11.62
C THR A 202 23.63 8.58 10.31
N CYS A 203 24.15 9.56 9.55
CA CYS A 203 24.91 9.30 8.33
C CYS A 203 26.11 8.34 8.60
N ALA A 204 26.78 8.49 9.74
CA ALA A 204 27.87 7.60 10.15
C ALA A 204 27.43 6.14 10.32
N ASP A 205 26.28 5.89 10.96
CA ASP A 205 25.75 4.54 11.11
C ASP A 205 25.27 3.96 9.78
N LEU A 206 24.66 4.78 8.92
CA LEU A 206 24.22 4.40 7.58
C LEU A 206 25.41 3.98 6.71
N ARG A 207 26.53 4.70 6.74
CA ARG A 207 27.78 4.31 6.05
C ARG A 207 28.40 3.04 6.64
N LYS A 208 28.38 2.90 7.98
CA LYS A 208 28.95 1.75 8.68
C LYS A 208 28.26 0.44 8.38
N TYR A 209 26.94 0.44 8.35
CA TYR A 209 26.12 -0.77 8.25
C TYR A 209 25.45 -0.95 6.90
N GLY A 210 25.24 0.13 6.14
CA GLY A 210 24.56 0.14 4.84
C GLY A 210 25.51 -0.20 3.69
N ASN A 211 24.91 -0.59 2.59
CA ASN A 211 25.55 -0.77 1.28
C ASN A 211 24.49 -0.58 0.18
N THR A 212 24.90 -0.59 -1.07
CA THR A 212 24.00 -0.40 -2.22
C THR A 212 22.81 -1.36 -2.22
N GLU A 213 23.00 -2.63 -1.86
CA GLU A 213 21.92 -3.62 -1.86
C GLU A 213 20.89 -3.37 -0.74
N SER A 214 21.36 -2.95 0.44
CA SER A 214 20.51 -2.76 1.62
C SER A 214 19.80 -1.42 1.66
N LEU A 215 20.33 -0.39 0.97
CA LEU A 215 19.77 0.97 0.96
C LEU A 215 19.03 1.31 -0.34
N LYS A 216 19.17 0.49 -1.38
CA LYS A 216 18.50 0.70 -2.66
C LYS A 216 16.98 0.82 -2.48
N ASP A 217 16.41 1.84 -3.12
CA ASP A 217 14.97 2.14 -3.11
C ASP A 217 14.38 2.44 -1.71
N LYS A 218 15.23 2.72 -0.70
CA LYS A 218 14.81 3.03 0.67
C LYS A 218 14.58 4.51 0.89
N THR A 219 13.79 4.81 1.91
CA THR A 219 13.74 6.14 2.52
C THR A 219 14.66 6.17 3.72
N ILE A 220 15.50 7.19 3.78
CA ILE A 220 16.39 7.44 4.90
C ILE A 220 15.87 8.65 5.68
N ILE A 221 15.83 8.55 7.00
CA ILE A 221 15.59 9.69 7.88
C ILE A 221 16.86 9.93 8.68
N THR A 222 17.48 11.07 8.47
CA THR A 222 18.75 11.40 9.08
C THR A 222 18.88 12.89 9.34
N SER A 223 20.00 13.33 9.86
CA SER A 223 20.33 14.73 10.06
C SER A 223 21.73 15.02 9.56
N PHE A 224 21.94 16.27 9.15
CA PHE A 224 23.26 16.77 8.77
C PHE A 224 23.85 16.07 7.54
N VAL A 225 23.10 16.04 6.45
CA VAL A 225 23.57 15.43 5.20
C VAL A 225 24.57 16.37 4.54
N THR A 226 25.82 15.92 4.47
CA THR A 226 26.92 16.56 3.71
C THR A 226 26.89 16.16 2.25
N ASP A 227 27.68 16.84 1.41
CA ASP A 227 27.82 16.47 -0.01
C ASP A 227 28.37 15.05 -0.17
N GLU A 228 29.29 14.64 0.71
CA GLU A 228 29.83 13.27 0.73
C GLU A 228 28.75 12.24 1.10
N ASP A 229 27.86 12.57 2.05
CA ASP A 229 26.72 11.70 2.41
C ASP A 229 25.73 11.61 1.27
N PHE A 230 25.48 12.74 0.59
CA PHE A 230 24.59 12.78 -0.57
C PHE A 230 25.10 11.90 -1.71
N GLU A 231 26.40 11.98 -2.05
CA GLU A 231 26.98 11.09 -3.08
C GLU A 231 26.95 9.62 -2.65
N PHE A 232 27.19 9.30 -1.36
CA PHE A 232 27.01 7.94 -0.84
C PHE A 232 25.54 7.45 -1.00
N PHE A 233 24.55 8.28 -0.72
CA PHE A 233 23.13 7.92 -0.92
C PHE A 233 22.79 7.74 -2.39
N LYS A 234 23.40 8.52 -3.28
CA LYS A 234 23.24 8.41 -4.73
C LYS A 234 23.86 7.09 -5.26
N GLU A 235 25.07 6.74 -4.86
CA GLU A 235 25.71 5.47 -5.18
C GLU A 235 24.90 4.27 -4.64
N ALA A 236 24.35 4.42 -3.44
CA ALA A 236 23.49 3.41 -2.81
C ALA A 236 22.07 3.36 -3.41
N LYS A 237 21.74 4.24 -4.38
CA LYS A 237 20.42 4.34 -5.03
C LYS A 237 19.28 4.52 -4.02
N VAL A 238 19.49 5.38 -3.01
CA VAL A 238 18.45 5.78 -2.06
C VAL A 238 17.36 6.53 -2.79
N ASN A 239 16.09 6.20 -2.52
CA ASN A 239 14.93 6.83 -3.16
C ASN A 239 14.66 8.23 -2.60
N LEU A 240 14.67 8.36 -1.27
CA LEU A 240 14.41 9.61 -0.56
C LEU A 240 15.30 9.70 0.68
N ALA A 241 15.98 10.83 0.86
CA ALA A 241 16.62 11.14 2.13
C ALA A 241 15.93 12.37 2.75
N ILE A 242 15.34 12.17 3.93
CA ILE A 242 14.69 13.19 4.73
C ILE A 242 15.73 13.70 5.72
N ASP A 243 16.29 14.88 5.43
CA ASP A 243 17.22 15.54 6.33
C ASP A 243 16.44 16.47 7.24
N VAL A 244 16.44 16.14 8.53
CA VAL A 244 15.73 16.90 9.56
C VAL A 244 16.52 18.09 10.08
N THR A 245 17.68 18.40 9.50
CA THR A 245 18.49 19.56 9.88
C THR A 245 17.78 20.84 9.46
N PRO A 246 17.64 21.82 10.35
CA PRO A 246 17.02 23.08 10.00
C PRO A 246 17.81 23.83 8.93
N ASN A 247 17.13 24.24 7.87
CA ASN A 247 17.64 25.17 6.88
C ASN A 247 16.94 26.51 7.13
N VAL A 248 17.61 27.40 7.82
CA VAL A 248 17.12 28.75 8.14
C VAL A 248 18.15 29.76 7.66
N PHE A 249 17.68 30.96 7.25
CA PHE A 249 18.55 32.04 6.76
C PHE A 249 19.39 31.66 5.53
N ASP A 250 18.84 30.82 4.64
CA ASP A 250 19.53 30.24 3.47
C ASP A 250 20.82 29.46 3.81
N GLN A 251 20.93 29.02 5.08
CA GLN A 251 22.08 28.27 5.57
C GLN A 251 21.63 27.06 6.42
N VAL A 252 22.42 26.00 6.38
CA VAL A 252 22.26 24.84 7.25
C VAL A 252 22.91 25.17 8.62
N VAL A 253 22.08 25.38 9.62
CA VAL A 253 22.55 25.66 10.98
C VAL A 253 22.28 24.50 11.93
N GLY A 254 23.12 24.30 12.92
CA GLY A 254 22.92 23.25 13.91
C GLY A 254 21.73 23.53 14.82
N VAL A 255 21.03 22.49 15.25
CA VAL A 255 19.86 22.62 16.16
C VAL A 255 20.19 23.33 17.48
N SER A 256 21.43 23.19 17.98
CA SER A 256 21.90 23.92 19.18
C SER A 256 22.03 25.41 18.95
N VAL A 257 22.26 25.85 17.71
CA VAL A 257 22.30 27.26 17.33
C VAL A 257 20.87 27.79 17.30
N VAL A 258 19.96 27.11 16.63
CA VAL A 258 18.54 27.53 16.55
C VAL A 258 17.93 27.62 17.93
N GLU A 259 18.15 26.61 18.80
CA GLU A 259 17.63 26.66 20.16
C GLU A 259 18.29 27.80 21.01
N ALA A 260 19.59 28.06 20.83
CA ALA A 260 20.25 29.19 21.51
C ALA A 260 19.69 30.54 21.04
N MET A 261 19.38 30.70 19.76
CA MET A 261 18.73 31.90 19.23
C MET A 261 17.33 32.09 19.81
N ILE A 262 16.53 31.02 19.89
CA ILE A 262 15.21 31.04 20.52
C ILE A 262 15.32 31.47 21.99
N LEU A 263 16.28 30.91 22.72
CA LEU A 263 16.53 31.27 24.12
C LEU A 263 16.96 32.71 24.29
N ALA A 264 17.74 33.27 23.36
CA ALA A 264 18.18 34.64 23.38
C ALA A 264 17.08 35.65 22.95
N ALA A 265 16.19 35.23 22.03
CA ALA A 265 15.10 36.08 21.54
C ALA A 265 13.88 36.09 22.48
N SER A 266 13.74 35.06 23.33
CA SER A 266 12.56 34.90 24.16
C SER A 266 12.61 35.81 25.40
N ASP A 267 11.51 36.51 25.70
CA ASP A 267 11.30 37.24 26.96
C ASP A 267 11.00 36.28 28.14
N ILE A 268 10.81 35.00 27.87
CA ILE A 268 10.55 33.96 28.88
C ILE A 268 11.89 33.39 29.38
N PRO A 269 12.10 33.29 30.70
CA PRO A 269 13.29 32.65 31.24
C PRO A 269 13.51 31.25 30.68
N ALA A 270 14.75 30.86 30.41
CA ALA A 270 15.11 29.61 29.72
C ALA A 270 14.59 28.34 30.40
N ASP A 271 14.40 28.36 31.72
CA ASP A 271 13.87 27.26 32.54
C ASP A 271 12.32 27.23 32.55
N GLU A 272 11.65 28.32 32.22
CA GLU A 272 10.20 28.41 32.10
C GLU A 272 9.71 28.20 30.66
N LEU A 273 10.59 28.37 29.66
CA LEU A 273 10.24 28.18 28.24
C LEU A 273 9.89 26.69 27.95
N SER A 274 8.63 26.43 27.68
CA SER A 274 8.11 25.09 27.45
C SER A 274 8.42 24.55 26.02
N CYS A 275 8.28 23.26 25.82
CA CYS A 275 8.38 22.69 24.48
C CYS A 275 7.25 23.18 23.55
N ALA A 276 6.07 23.53 24.08
CA ALA A 276 4.98 24.08 23.29
C ALA A 276 5.33 25.49 22.76
N ASP A 277 5.92 26.35 23.57
CA ASP A 277 6.34 27.68 23.13
C ASP A 277 7.39 27.56 22.00
N ILE A 278 8.36 26.65 22.15
CA ILE A 278 9.36 26.38 21.10
C ILE A 278 8.71 25.83 19.83
N GLU A 279 7.71 24.96 19.96
CA GLU A 279 6.98 24.40 18.80
C GLU A 279 6.23 25.49 18.03
N ASP A 280 5.64 26.46 18.72
CA ASP A 280 4.93 27.57 18.09
C ASP A 280 5.89 28.49 17.35
N ILE A 281 7.06 28.79 17.94
CA ILE A 281 8.14 29.54 17.26
C ILE A 281 8.64 28.78 16.02
N ILE A 282 8.84 27.45 16.09
CA ILE A 282 9.26 26.64 14.95
C ILE A 282 8.21 26.64 13.82
N LYS A 283 6.92 26.66 14.17
CA LYS A 283 5.82 26.78 13.19
C LYS A 283 5.81 28.15 12.52
N GLU A 284 6.00 29.23 13.28
CA GLU A 284 6.09 30.60 12.77
C GLU A 284 7.25 30.75 11.77
N LEU A 285 8.38 30.12 12.06
CA LEU A 285 9.56 30.11 11.19
C LEU A 285 9.41 29.23 9.95
N ASP A 286 8.30 28.47 9.80
CA ASP A 286 8.02 27.52 8.71
C ASP A 286 9.21 26.58 8.37
N ILE A 287 9.90 26.09 9.40
CA ILE A 287 11.07 25.23 9.23
C ILE A 287 10.63 23.87 8.69
N LYS A 288 10.99 23.61 7.44
CA LYS A 288 10.69 22.35 6.74
C LYS A 288 11.92 21.44 6.66
N PRO A 289 11.73 20.12 6.67
CA PRO A 289 12.82 19.18 6.38
C PRO A 289 13.27 19.32 4.93
N ARG A 290 14.52 19.00 4.65
CA ARG A 290 14.99 18.86 3.28
C ARG A 290 14.64 17.48 2.74
N LEU A 291 13.81 17.43 1.70
CA LEU A 291 13.51 16.20 0.96
C LEU A 291 14.51 16.06 -0.19
N LEU A 292 15.51 15.23 -0.01
CA LEU A 292 16.59 15.02 -0.97
C LEU A 292 16.30 13.80 -1.83
N HIS A 293 16.48 13.95 -3.15
CA HIS A 293 16.29 12.89 -4.14
C HIS A 293 17.64 12.48 -4.75
N PRO A 294 18.41 11.58 -4.12
CA PRO A 294 19.77 11.26 -4.56
C PRO A 294 19.86 10.69 -5.98
N THR A 295 18.81 10.01 -6.44
CA THR A 295 18.72 9.45 -7.81
C THR A 295 18.17 10.44 -8.84
N GLY A 296 17.82 11.67 -8.44
CA GLY A 296 17.19 12.68 -9.29
C GLY A 296 15.68 12.52 -9.47
N GLU A 297 15.12 11.33 -9.23
CA GLU A 297 13.69 11.04 -9.33
C GLU A 297 13.17 10.45 -8.02
N PHE A 298 12.05 10.98 -7.55
CA PHE A 298 11.34 10.39 -6.42
C PHE A 298 10.35 9.34 -6.91
N ARG A 299 10.48 8.12 -6.40
CA ARG A 299 9.57 7.02 -6.68
C ARG A 299 8.60 6.85 -5.52
N ASN A 300 7.34 7.20 -5.74
CA ASN A 300 6.29 6.98 -4.75
C ASN A 300 5.76 5.54 -4.87
N ILE A 301 6.43 4.60 -4.19
CA ILE A 301 6.08 3.18 -4.22
C ILE A 301 5.02 2.89 -3.17
N ARG A 302 3.82 2.52 -3.62
CA ARG A 302 2.68 2.18 -2.78
C ARG A 302 2.45 0.68 -2.75
N ARG A 303 1.93 0.16 -1.64
CA ARG A 303 1.95 -1.28 -1.41
C ARG A 303 0.57 -1.85 -1.17
N PHE A 304 0.29 -2.97 -1.84
CA PHE A 304 -0.96 -3.70 -1.70
C PHE A 304 -0.73 -5.17 -1.40
N ALA A 305 -1.76 -5.84 -0.93
CA ALA A 305 -1.82 -7.28 -0.93
C ALA A 305 -3.15 -7.74 -1.55
N PHE A 306 -3.13 -8.92 -2.13
CA PHE A 306 -4.32 -9.52 -2.72
C PHE A 306 -4.45 -10.98 -2.31
N VAL A 307 -5.62 -11.35 -1.79
CA VAL A 307 -5.87 -12.72 -1.34
C VAL A 307 -6.39 -13.57 -2.49
N ILE A 308 -5.71 -14.68 -2.72
CA ILE A 308 -6.12 -15.71 -3.67
C ILE A 308 -6.38 -17.04 -2.95
N HIS A 309 -7.04 -17.96 -3.62
CA HIS A 309 -7.23 -19.34 -3.17
C HIS A 309 -7.23 -20.30 -4.35
N PRO A 310 -6.96 -21.62 -4.14
CA PRO A 310 -7.07 -22.60 -5.20
C PRO A 310 -8.51 -22.67 -5.74
N LEU A 311 -8.70 -22.50 -7.05
CA LEU A 311 -10.03 -22.58 -7.69
C LEU A 311 -10.55 -24.00 -7.79
N SER A 312 -9.64 -25.00 -7.84
CA SER A 312 -9.97 -26.42 -7.94
C SER A 312 -8.88 -27.30 -7.32
N GLN A 313 -9.16 -28.60 -7.17
CA GLN A 313 -8.15 -29.59 -6.78
C GLN A 313 -6.96 -29.65 -7.74
N GLU A 314 -7.17 -29.34 -9.00
CA GLU A 314 -6.11 -29.28 -10.00
C GLU A 314 -5.07 -28.19 -9.70
N TYR A 315 -5.50 -27.02 -9.23
CA TYR A 315 -4.61 -25.97 -8.75
C TYR A 315 -3.75 -26.44 -7.58
N ILE A 316 -4.35 -27.13 -6.60
CA ILE A 316 -3.61 -27.69 -5.47
C ILE A 316 -2.55 -28.67 -5.97
N ARG A 317 -2.94 -29.54 -6.92
CA ARG A 317 -2.02 -30.51 -7.52
C ARG A 317 -0.86 -29.85 -8.26
N ASN A 318 -1.10 -28.80 -9.01
CA ASN A 318 -0.06 -28.10 -9.79
C ASN A 318 1.00 -27.41 -8.91
N VAL A 319 0.67 -27.11 -7.66
CA VAL A 319 1.61 -26.51 -6.69
C VAL A 319 2.16 -27.50 -5.67
N THR A 320 1.68 -28.75 -5.68
CA THR A 320 2.15 -29.85 -4.82
C THR A 320 2.80 -30.96 -5.64
N PRO A 321 3.77 -31.70 -5.11
CA PRO A 321 4.43 -32.82 -5.82
C PRO A 321 3.56 -34.07 -5.91
N ILE A 322 2.25 -33.93 -6.13
CA ILE A 322 1.29 -35.04 -6.20
C ILE A 322 1.16 -35.52 -7.65
N PRO A 323 1.46 -36.80 -7.96
CA PRO A 323 1.34 -37.32 -9.32
C PRO A 323 -0.09 -37.26 -9.86
N LYS A 324 -0.24 -37.05 -11.19
CA LYS A 324 -1.54 -36.93 -11.89
C LYS A 324 -2.50 -38.08 -11.62
N ARG A 325 -1.98 -39.32 -11.41
CA ARG A 325 -2.77 -40.52 -11.12
C ARG A 325 -3.61 -40.47 -9.83
N PHE A 326 -3.34 -39.50 -8.94
CA PHE A 326 -4.10 -39.33 -7.70
C PHE A 326 -5.20 -38.23 -7.79
N ALA A 327 -5.41 -37.66 -8.98
CA ALA A 327 -6.52 -36.74 -9.22
C ALA A 327 -7.87 -37.43 -8.96
N HIS A 328 -8.81 -36.74 -8.32
CA HIS A 328 -10.16 -37.23 -7.99
C HIS A 328 -10.24 -38.48 -7.07
N THR A 329 -9.16 -38.81 -6.38
CA THR A 329 -9.13 -39.90 -5.39
C THR A 329 -9.52 -39.44 -4.00
N PRO A 330 -9.91 -40.36 -3.09
CA PRO A 330 -10.12 -40.03 -1.67
C PRO A 330 -8.90 -39.34 -0.99
N LEU A 331 -7.69 -39.73 -1.44
CA LEU A 331 -6.45 -39.10 -0.99
C LEU A 331 -6.41 -37.59 -1.34
N MET A 332 -6.82 -37.23 -2.55
CA MET A 332 -6.85 -35.80 -2.96
C MET A 332 -7.87 -34.99 -2.15
N ASN A 333 -9.02 -35.61 -1.80
CA ASN A 333 -9.99 -34.98 -0.90
C ASN A 333 -9.42 -34.77 0.52
N ALA A 334 -8.61 -35.71 1.02
CA ALA A 334 -7.93 -35.53 2.30
C ALA A 334 -6.86 -34.40 2.22
N VAL A 335 -6.08 -34.35 1.15
CA VAL A 335 -5.11 -33.25 0.91
C VAL A 335 -5.82 -31.91 0.83
N GLU A 336 -6.94 -31.81 0.13
CA GLU A 336 -7.74 -30.58 0.03
C GLU A 336 -8.17 -30.08 1.42
N LYS A 337 -8.65 -30.97 2.29
CA LYS A 337 -9.03 -30.64 3.67
C LYS A 337 -7.83 -30.14 4.51
N VAL A 338 -6.68 -30.80 4.39
CA VAL A 338 -5.45 -30.38 5.07
C VAL A 338 -5.00 -29.01 4.59
N VAL A 339 -4.98 -28.79 3.25
CA VAL A 339 -4.64 -27.49 2.67
C VAL A 339 -5.61 -26.41 3.12
N ALA A 340 -6.91 -26.71 3.25
CA ALA A 340 -7.91 -25.77 3.76
C ALA A 340 -7.63 -25.32 5.19
N LEU A 341 -6.92 -26.11 5.99
CA LEU A 341 -6.52 -25.78 7.37
C LEU A 341 -5.18 -25.04 7.45
N ALA A 342 -4.40 -25.01 6.34
CA ALA A 342 -3.10 -24.37 6.32
C ALA A 342 -3.19 -22.85 6.63
N PRO A 343 -2.17 -22.28 7.30
CA PRO A 343 -2.10 -20.84 7.47
C PRO A 343 -1.90 -20.15 6.12
N PRO A 344 -2.25 -18.85 6.00
CA PRO A 344 -1.95 -18.08 4.81
C PRO A 344 -0.46 -18.10 4.45
N MET A 345 -0.14 -18.11 3.17
CA MET A 345 1.23 -18.14 2.66
C MET A 345 1.40 -17.12 1.52
N ILE A 346 2.60 -16.57 1.39
CA ILE A 346 2.96 -15.73 0.24
C ILE A 346 3.07 -16.64 -0.98
N TYR A 347 2.21 -16.43 -1.98
CA TYR A 347 2.27 -17.12 -3.26
C TYR A 347 3.30 -16.46 -4.19
N SER A 348 3.29 -15.13 -4.25
CA SER A 348 4.20 -14.33 -5.08
C SER A 348 4.36 -12.92 -4.53
N GLU A 349 5.52 -12.34 -4.74
CA GLU A 349 5.68 -10.89 -4.78
C GLU A 349 5.15 -10.38 -6.14
N VAL A 350 4.71 -9.11 -6.18
CA VAL A 350 4.22 -8.43 -7.37
C VAL A 350 4.99 -7.12 -7.50
N LYS A 351 5.70 -6.96 -8.62
CA LYS A 351 6.57 -5.80 -8.87
C LYS A 351 6.39 -5.28 -10.30
N GLY A 352 6.96 -4.12 -10.59
CA GLY A 352 7.06 -3.58 -11.94
C GLY A 352 5.82 -2.82 -12.44
N ILE A 353 4.84 -2.55 -11.57
CA ILE A 353 3.66 -1.76 -11.91
C ILE A 353 4.03 -0.28 -11.89
N LYS A 354 3.93 0.38 -13.05
CA LYS A 354 4.29 1.79 -13.23
C LYS A 354 3.21 2.53 -13.99
N SER A 355 2.56 3.45 -13.31
CA SER A 355 1.58 4.32 -13.92
C SER A 355 2.23 5.37 -14.83
N PRO A 356 1.60 5.76 -15.95
CA PRO A 356 2.01 6.93 -16.73
C PRO A 356 2.06 8.25 -15.94
N CYS A 357 1.32 8.31 -14.80
CA CYS A 357 1.35 9.46 -13.88
C CYS A 357 2.54 9.42 -12.90
N GLY A 358 3.50 8.51 -13.06
CA GLY A 358 4.69 8.39 -12.21
C GLY A 358 4.48 7.61 -10.91
N ALA A 359 3.26 7.21 -10.53
CA ALA A 359 3.02 6.37 -9.37
C ALA A 359 3.45 4.93 -9.65
N GLU A 360 4.05 4.29 -8.62
CA GLU A 360 4.43 2.88 -8.68
C GLU A 360 3.71 2.07 -7.60
N ALA A 361 3.39 0.81 -7.93
CA ALA A 361 2.84 -0.11 -6.96
C ALA A 361 3.60 -1.43 -6.93
N GLU A 362 3.74 -1.98 -5.73
CA GLU A 362 4.26 -3.32 -5.49
C GLU A 362 3.36 -4.04 -4.48
N GLY A 363 3.41 -5.35 -4.43
CA GLY A 363 2.53 -6.05 -3.50
C GLY A 363 2.81 -7.53 -3.36
N TRP A 364 1.85 -8.22 -2.76
CA TRP A 364 1.93 -9.65 -2.49
C TRP A 364 0.62 -10.35 -2.84
N LEU A 365 0.73 -11.49 -3.51
CA LEU A 365 -0.34 -12.46 -3.58
C LEU A 365 -0.24 -13.38 -2.37
N ILE A 366 -1.28 -13.39 -1.55
CA ILE A 366 -1.36 -14.22 -0.34
C ILE A 366 -2.40 -15.30 -0.59
N THR A 367 -1.99 -16.56 -0.55
CA THR A 367 -2.93 -17.67 -0.70
C THR A 367 -3.48 -18.10 0.64
N VAL A 368 -4.79 -18.29 0.70
CA VAL A 368 -5.48 -18.99 1.78
C VAL A 368 -5.87 -20.39 1.27
N GLY A 369 -5.75 -21.37 2.13
CA GLY A 369 -6.13 -22.74 1.80
C GLY A 369 -7.65 -22.88 1.61
N GLY A 370 -8.05 -23.90 0.86
CA GLY A 370 -9.43 -24.28 0.61
C GLY A 370 -9.92 -23.89 -0.78
N THR A 371 -10.50 -24.88 -1.46
CA THR A 371 -11.25 -24.66 -2.70
C THR A 371 -12.61 -24.02 -2.39
N PRO A 372 -13.35 -23.52 -3.38
CA PRO A 372 -14.73 -23.05 -3.21
C PRO A 372 -15.62 -24.07 -2.50
N LYS A 373 -15.48 -25.34 -2.82
CA LYS A 373 -16.23 -26.44 -2.19
C LYS A 373 -15.96 -26.53 -0.70
N GLU A 374 -14.70 -26.51 -0.29
CA GLU A 374 -14.31 -26.56 1.13
C GLU A 374 -14.74 -25.28 1.87
N MET A 375 -14.59 -24.12 1.28
CA MET A 375 -15.03 -22.86 1.89
C MET A 375 -16.55 -22.84 2.14
N LEU A 376 -17.34 -23.35 1.22
CA LEU A 376 -18.80 -23.42 1.34
C LEU A 376 -19.29 -24.55 2.28
N SER A 377 -18.48 -25.57 2.52
CA SER A 377 -18.82 -26.66 3.44
C SER A 377 -18.67 -26.29 4.91
N HIS A 378 -17.98 -25.22 5.20
CA HIS A 378 -17.77 -24.70 6.56
C HIS A 378 -18.63 -23.46 6.87
N SER A 379 -18.70 -23.08 8.14
CA SER A 379 -19.32 -21.81 8.53
C SER A 379 -18.54 -20.62 7.96
N PRO A 380 -19.19 -19.47 7.69
CA PRO A 380 -18.49 -18.26 7.24
C PRO A 380 -17.33 -17.84 8.15
N GLU A 381 -17.44 -18.05 9.45
CA GLU A 381 -16.41 -17.73 10.43
C GLU A 381 -15.09 -18.48 10.17
N PHE A 382 -15.16 -19.68 9.61
CA PHE A 382 -13.97 -20.44 9.20
C PHE A 382 -13.15 -19.67 8.15
N THR A 383 -13.80 -19.13 7.13
CA THR A 383 -13.17 -18.33 6.08
C THR A 383 -12.72 -16.98 6.63
N TYR A 384 -13.54 -16.31 7.46
CA TYR A 384 -13.17 -15.01 8.06
C TYR A 384 -11.88 -15.09 8.89
N LYS A 385 -11.68 -16.14 9.71
CA LYS A 385 -10.43 -16.32 10.46
C LYS A 385 -9.21 -16.40 9.56
N ARG A 386 -9.31 -17.04 8.39
CA ARG A 386 -8.21 -17.15 7.43
C ARG A 386 -7.93 -15.83 6.73
N LEU A 387 -8.97 -15.12 6.33
CA LEU A 387 -8.84 -13.81 5.70
C LEU A 387 -8.24 -12.79 6.68
N LEU A 388 -8.63 -12.82 7.95
CA LEU A 388 -8.03 -11.98 8.99
C LEU A 388 -6.56 -12.34 9.27
N ALA A 389 -6.21 -13.63 9.21
CA ALA A 389 -4.83 -14.06 9.30
C ALA A 389 -4.01 -13.60 8.09
N ALA A 390 -4.58 -13.64 6.87
CA ALA A 390 -3.97 -13.09 5.66
C ALA A 390 -3.80 -11.56 5.75
N SER A 391 -4.80 -10.86 6.31
CA SER A 391 -4.71 -9.41 6.56
C SER A 391 -3.57 -9.06 7.52
N LYS A 392 -3.42 -9.78 8.63
CA LYS A 392 -2.30 -9.61 9.55
C LYS A 392 -0.94 -9.91 8.90
N MET A 393 -0.89 -10.89 7.99
CA MET A 393 0.32 -11.16 7.21
C MET A 393 0.62 -10.00 6.27
N ALA A 394 -0.38 -9.49 5.53
CA ALA A 394 -0.26 -8.34 4.63
C ALA A 394 0.22 -7.08 5.37
N GLU A 395 -0.33 -6.81 6.55
CA GLU A 395 0.09 -5.72 7.43
C GLU A 395 1.58 -5.83 7.79
N LYS A 396 2.04 -7.01 8.20
CA LYS A 396 3.46 -7.26 8.52
C LYS A 396 4.39 -7.16 7.31
N LEU A 397 3.87 -7.38 6.11
CA LEU A 397 4.61 -7.18 4.86
C LEU A 397 4.70 -5.71 4.46
N GLY A 398 3.83 -4.86 5.01
CA GLY A 398 3.78 -3.43 4.75
C GLY A 398 2.73 -3.04 3.70
N ALA A 399 1.77 -3.91 3.40
CA ALA A 399 0.65 -3.57 2.54
C ALA A 399 -0.24 -2.48 3.17
N GLN A 400 -0.76 -1.58 2.36
CA GLN A 400 -1.59 -0.46 2.79
C GLN A 400 -3.08 -0.70 2.50
N ILE A 401 -3.37 -1.66 1.62
CA ILE A 401 -4.72 -2.10 1.26
C ILE A 401 -4.71 -3.59 0.96
N LEU A 402 -5.81 -4.28 1.21
CA LEU A 402 -5.98 -5.71 0.94
C LEU A 402 -7.18 -5.96 0.03
N GLY A 403 -6.94 -6.58 -1.12
CA GLY A 403 -7.97 -7.07 -2.01
C GLY A 403 -8.38 -8.52 -1.70
N LEU A 404 -9.67 -8.82 -1.84
CA LEU A 404 -10.23 -10.17 -1.71
C LEU A 404 -10.59 -10.74 -3.08
N GLY A 405 -9.96 -11.86 -3.47
CA GLY A 405 -10.17 -12.51 -4.76
C GLY A 405 -11.21 -13.62 -4.74
N ALA A 406 -11.88 -13.85 -5.86
CA ALA A 406 -12.77 -14.97 -6.13
C ALA A 406 -13.75 -15.32 -4.99
N PHE A 407 -13.79 -16.56 -4.53
CA PHE A 407 -14.73 -17.02 -3.50
C PHE A 407 -14.48 -16.43 -2.11
N THR A 408 -13.29 -15.89 -1.82
CA THR A 408 -13.02 -15.24 -0.54
C THR A 408 -13.95 -14.05 -0.28
N LYS A 409 -14.46 -13.43 -1.35
CA LYS A 409 -15.45 -12.33 -1.31
C LYS A 409 -16.91 -12.80 -1.36
N VAL A 410 -17.16 -14.07 -1.70
CA VAL A 410 -18.53 -14.61 -1.83
C VAL A 410 -19.04 -15.19 -0.52
N VAL A 411 -18.15 -15.77 0.29
CA VAL A 411 -18.51 -16.42 1.56
C VAL A 411 -19.06 -15.39 2.54
N GLY A 412 -20.25 -15.66 3.07
CA GLY A 412 -20.91 -14.83 4.09
C GLY A 412 -21.48 -13.53 3.52
N ASP A 413 -20.95 -12.39 3.97
CA ASP A 413 -21.49 -11.05 3.72
C ASP A 413 -20.67 -10.22 2.69
N ALA A 414 -19.95 -10.88 1.80
CA ALA A 414 -19.14 -10.25 0.77
C ALA A 414 -18.12 -9.24 1.32
N GLY A 415 -17.39 -9.64 2.36
CA GLY A 415 -16.26 -8.91 2.91
C GLY A 415 -16.59 -7.88 4.00
N ILE A 416 -17.85 -7.63 4.31
CA ILE A 416 -18.24 -6.63 5.34
C ILE A 416 -17.66 -6.98 6.71
N THR A 417 -17.83 -8.21 7.17
CA THR A 417 -17.29 -8.67 8.48
C THR A 417 -15.76 -8.63 8.50
N VAL A 418 -15.12 -9.00 7.40
CA VAL A 418 -13.65 -8.95 7.30
C VAL A 418 -13.18 -7.51 7.36
N ALA A 419 -13.81 -6.58 6.63
CA ALA A 419 -13.47 -5.15 6.65
C ALA A 419 -13.63 -4.51 8.04
N LYS A 420 -14.67 -4.89 8.79
CA LYS A 420 -14.88 -4.39 10.17
C LYS A 420 -13.84 -4.90 11.18
N ARG A 421 -13.27 -6.09 10.96
CA ARG A 421 -12.32 -6.74 11.89
C ARG A 421 -10.87 -6.59 11.46
N SER A 422 -10.61 -6.17 10.22
CA SER A 422 -9.27 -5.96 9.67
C SER A 422 -8.73 -4.58 10.06
N THR A 423 -7.44 -4.50 10.33
CA THR A 423 -6.71 -3.23 10.47
C THR A 423 -6.41 -2.59 9.13
N LEU A 424 -6.28 -3.40 8.06
CA LEU A 424 -6.10 -2.89 6.70
C LEU A 424 -7.47 -2.61 6.06
N PRO A 425 -7.57 -1.55 5.23
CA PRO A 425 -8.70 -1.36 4.35
C PRO A 425 -8.90 -2.55 3.40
N ILE A 426 -10.15 -2.95 3.21
CA ILE A 426 -10.52 -4.11 2.38
C ILE A 426 -11.29 -3.66 1.15
N THR A 427 -10.98 -4.27 0.01
CA THR A 427 -11.84 -4.20 -1.19
C THR A 427 -12.06 -5.59 -1.79
N THR A 428 -13.21 -5.80 -2.44
CA THR A 428 -13.55 -7.06 -3.10
C THR A 428 -13.31 -7.05 -4.60
N GLY A 429 -13.02 -5.87 -5.18
CA GLY A 429 -12.81 -5.72 -6.60
C GLY A 429 -14.06 -5.86 -7.47
N ASN A 430 -15.27 -5.86 -6.87
CA ASN A 430 -16.51 -6.04 -7.61
C ASN A 430 -16.83 -4.85 -8.53
N SER A 431 -16.47 -3.63 -8.14
CA SER A 431 -16.69 -2.43 -8.97
C SER A 431 -15.90 -2.50 -10.27
N TYR A 432 -14.62 -2.86 -10.19
CA TYR A 432 -13.82 -2.94 -11.42
C TYR A 432 -14.14 -4.20 -12.24
N SER A 433 -14.57 -5.28 -11.59
CA SER A 433 -15.07 -6.46 -12.31
C SER A 433 -16.31 -6.14 -13.14
N ALA A 434 -17.25 -5.36 -12.59
CA ALA A 434 -18.42 -4.88 -13.32
C ALA A 434 -18.02 -3.94 -14.48
N SER A 435 -17.13 -3.00 -14.22
CA SER A 435 -16.59 -2.08 -15.22
C SER A 435 -15.88 -2.84 -16.36
N GLY A 436 -15.01 -3.78 -16.04
CA GLY A 436 -14.27 -4.58 -17.02
C GLY A 436 -15.20 -5.43 -17.91
N ALA A 437 -16.27 -5.99 -17.33
CA ALA A 437 -17.26 -6.76 -18.07
C ALA A 437 -17.96 -5.91 -19.13
N LEU A 438 -18.41 -4.73 -18.74
CA LEU A 438 -19.10 -3.81 -19.66
C LEU A 438 -18.14 -3.23 -20.70
N TRP A 439 -16.90 -2.97 -20.33
CA TRP A 439 -15.86 -2.54 -21.27
C TRP A 439 -15.59 -3.60 -22.33
N ALA A 440 -15.43 -4.87 -21.92
CA ALA A 440 -15.25 -5.99 -22.83
C ALA A 440 -16.46 -6.20 -23.74
N ALA A 441 -17.68 -6.11 -23.21
CA ALA A 441 -18.91 -6.20 -24.01
C ALA A 441 -18.99 -5.08 -25.06
N ALA A 442 -18.69 -3.84 -24.67
CA ALA A 442 -18.71 -2.69 -25.59
C ALA A 442 -17.67 -2.82 -26.71
N ASP A 443 -16.45 -3.28 -26.38
CA ASP A 443 -15.40 -3.52 -27.37
C ASP A 443 -15.79 -4.66 -28.34
N ALA A 444 -16.31 -5.77 -27.83
CA ALA A 444 -16.78 -6.89 -28.62
C ALA A 444 -17.91 -6.47 -29.61
N MET A 445 -18.90 -5.71 -29.13
CA MET A 445 -19.97 -5.18 -29.98
C MET A 445 -19.44 -4.28 -31.08
N LYS A 446 -18.51 -3.37 -30.73
CA LYS A 446 -17.88 -2.45 -31.69
C LYS A 446 -17.13 -3.22 -32.79
N ARG A 447 -16.41 -4.30 -32.44
CA ARG A 447 -15.67 -5.13 -33.39
C ARG A 447 -16.59 -6.01 -34.24
N LEU A 448 -17.67 -6.56 -33.67
CA LEU A 448 -18.67 -7.35 -34.44
C LEU A 448 -19.46 -6.50 -35.44
N LYS A 449 -19.64 -5.20 -35.20
CA LYS A 449 -20.36 -4.26 -36.10
C LYS A 449 -21.78 -4.72 -36.49
N LEU A 450 -22.48 -5.44 -35.62
CA LEU A 450 -23.86 -5.92 -35.85
C LEU A 450 -24.93 -4.97 -35.32
N VAL A 451 -24.54 -4.04 -34.44
CA VAL A 451 -25.38 -2.98 -33.88
C VAL A 451 -24.79 -1.63 -34.24
N LYS A 452 -25.60 -0.72 -34.78
CA LYS A 452 -25.16 0.65 -35.08
C LYS A 452 -25.23 1.48 -33.80
N THR A 453 -24.12 2.06 -33.42
CA THR A 453 -24.04 2.99 -32.28
C THR A 453 -23.93 4.42 -32.77
N VAL A 454 -24.62 5.35 -32.11
CA VAL A 454 -24.52 6.79 -32.35
C VAL A 454 -24.03 7.43 -31.06
N GLU A 455 -22.99 8.24 -31.16
CA GLU A 455 -22.40 8.90 -30.01
C GLU A 455 -23.42 9.83 -29.32
N GLY A 456 -23.47 9.78 -28.00
CA GLY A 456 -24.42 10.57 -27.20
C GLY A 456 -25.87 10.05 -27.14
N LYS A 457 -26.19 8.93 -27.80
CA LYS A 457 -27.53 8.29 -27.73
C LYS A 457 -27.43 6.90 -27.10
N LYS A 458 -28.58 6.45 -26.53
CA LYS A 458 -28.70 5.06 -26.10
C LYS A 458 -28.45 4.11 -27.28
N ILE A 459 -27.84 2.98 -26.99
CA ILE A 459 -27.56 1.93 -27.99
C ILE A 459 -28.89 1.28 -28.34
N PRO A 460 -29.32 1.28 -29.62
CA PRO A 460 -30.62 0.72 -30.05
C PRO A 460 -30.56 -0.82 -30.07
N ALA A 461 -30.38 -1.42 -28.89
CA ALA A 461 -30.19 -2.85 -28.69
C ALA A 461 -30.81 -3.30 -27.36
N LYS A 462 -31.03 -4.61 -27.25
CA LYS A 462 -31.58 -5.24 -26.03
C LYS A 462 -30.44 -5.92 -25.28
N SER A 463 -30.41 -5.71 -23.98
CA SER A 463 -29.42 -6.33 -23.09
C SER A 463 -30.09 -7.13 -21.98
N MET A 464 -29.42 -8.17 -21.49
CA MET A 464 -29.88 -8.98 -20.37
C MET A 464 -28.77 -9.17 -19.34
N VAL A 465 -29.14 -9.17 -18.07
CA VAL A 465 -28.22 -9.53 -16.97
C VAL A 465 -28.76 -10.77 -16.26
N ILE A 466 -28.03 -11.88 -16.35
CA ILE A 466 -28.36 -13.12 -15.63
C ILE A 466 -27.58 -13.13 -14.31
N GLY A 467 -28.31 -13.28 -13.19
CA GLY A 467 -27.79 -13.04 -11.88
C GLY A 467 -27.88 -11.56 -11.48
N ALA A 468 -28.87 -10.85 -12.02
CA ALA A 468 -29.03 -9.41 -11.87
C ALA A 468 -29.09 -8.91 -10.41
N THR A 469 -29.51 -9.73 -9.46
CA THR A 469 -29.59 -9.37 -8.03
C THR A 469 -28.27 -9.59 -7.27
N GLY A 470 -27.22 -10.11 -7.95
CA GLY A 470 -25.87 -10.21 -7.39
C GLY A 470 -25.14 -8.87 -7.38
N SER A 471 -24.02 -8.80 -6.66
CA SER A 471 -23.22 -7.56 -6.52
C SER A 471 -22.78 -6.98 -7.87
N ILE A 472 -22.17 -7.79 -8.74
CA ILE A 472 -21.77 -7.36 -10.09
C ILE A 472 -22.97 -7.18 -10.99
N GLY A 473 -23.96 -8.12 -10.92
CA GLY A 473 -25.16 -8.08 -11.76
C GLY A 473 -26.00 -6.85 -11.56
N SER A 474 -26.21 -6.42 -10.32
CA SER A 474 -27.05 -5.24 -10.03
C SER A 474 -26.44 -3.94 -10.58
N VAL A 475 -25.13 -3.81 -10.50
CA VAL A 475 -24.43 -2.64 -11.06
C VAL A 475 -24.39 -2.71 -12.58
N SER A 476 -24.11 -3.89 -13.17
CA SER A 476 -24.15 -4.07 -14.62
C SER A 476 -25.53 -3.70 -15.16
N ALA A 477 -26.60 -4.13 -14.48
CA ALA A 477 -27.97 -3.79 -14.84
C ALA A 477 -28.24 -2.28 -14.86
N ARG A 478 -27.76 -1.54 -13.84
CA ARG A 478 -27.89 -0.07 -13.78
C ARG A 478 -27.16 0.62 -14.92
N LEU A 479 -25.92 0.23 -15.17
CA LEU A 479 -25.10 0.82 -16.24
C LEU A 479 -25.65 0.49 -17.62
N LEU A 480 -26.16 -0.73 -17.85
CA LEU A 480 -26.83 -1.11 -19.09
C LEU A 480 -28.13 -0.33 -19.27
N ALA A 481 -28.90 -0.06 -18.21
CA ALA A 481 -30.12 0.75 -18.27
C ALA A 481 -29.87 2.21 -18.70
N MET A 482 -28.68 2.73 -18.41
CA MET A 482 -28.23 4.05 -18.88
C MET A 482 -27.80 4.01 -20.36
N ALA A 483 -27.24 2.88 -20.81
CA ALA A 483 -26.57 2.77 -22.10
C ALA A 483 -27.43 2.14 -23.21
N PHE A 484 -28.39 1.28 -22.89
CA PHE A 484 -29.21 0.50 -23.84
C PHE A 484 -30.64 0.92 -23.84
N ASP A 485 -31.37 0.67 -24.94
CA ASP A 485 -32.80 0.94 -25.06
C ASP A 485 -33.63 0.07 -24.14
N GLU A 486 -33.30 -1.21 -24.02
CA GLU A 486 -34.04 -2.16 -23.19
C GLU A 486 -33.06 -3.04 -22.37
N VAL A 487 -33.41 -3.25 -21.09
CA VAL A 487 -32.62 -4.09 -20.19
C VAL A 487 -33.52 -5.13 -19.50
N TYR A 488 -33.14 -6.37 -19.57
CA TYR A 488 -33.82 -7.49 -18.96
C TYR A 488 -33.02 -7.97 -17.74
N LEU A 489 -33.68 -8.01 -16.58
CA LEU A 489 -33.12 -8.49 -15.33
C LEU A 489 -33.56 -9.93 -15.11
N ALA A 490 -32.61 -10.88 -15.18
CA ALA A 490 -32.89 -12.27 -14.97
C ALA A 490 -32.37 -12.77 -13.61
N GLY A 491 -33.20 -13.51 -12.88
CA GLY A 491 -32.83 -14.08 -11.58
C GLY A 491 -33.91 -14.97 -11.00
N ARG A 492 -33.63 -15.67 -9.91
CA ARG A 492 -34.51 -16.71 -9.34
C ARG A 492 -35.70 -16.17 -8.53
N ASN A 493 -35.63 -14.94 -8.04
CA ASN A 493 -36.64 -14.39 -7.14
C ASN A 493 -37.21 -13.07 -7.70
N GLU A 494 -38.46 -13.14 -8.12
CA GLU A 494 -39.18 -12.04 -8.72
C GLU A 494 -39.30 -10.80 -7.82
N LYS A 495 -39.48 -11.00 -6.50
CA LYS A 495 -39.59 -9.89 -5.55
C LYS A 495 -38.30 -9.06 -5.48
N THR A 496 -37.13 -9.74 -5.51
CA THR A 496 -35.85 -9.06 -5.49
C THR A 496 -35.53 -8.39 -6.84
N LEU A 497 -35.94 -8.99 -7.95
CA LEU A 497 -35.84 -8.38 -9.28
C LEU A 497 -36.71 -7.12 -9.39
N THR A 498 -37.95 -7.15 -8.86
CA THR A 498 -38.84 -5.98 -8.84
C THR A 498 -38.25 -4.85 -8.00
N LYS A 499 -37.66 -5.16 -6.84
CA LYS A 499 -36.97 -4.15 -6.02
C LYS A 499 -35.81 -3.50 -6.79
N LEU A 500 -35.02 -4.31 -7.47
CA LEU A 500 -33.90 -3.81 -8.28
C LEU A 500 -34.40 -2.95 -9.44
N LYS A 501 -35.44 -3.42 -10.17
CA LYS A 501 -36.06 -2.66 -11.24
C LYS A 501 -36.55 -1.27 -10.76
N ASN A 502 -37.28 -1.22 -9.66
CA ASN A 502 -37.79 0.04 -9.11
C ASN A 502 -36.63 0.99 -8.75
N SER A 503 -35.57 0.47 -8.10
CA SER A 503 -34.41 1.26 -7.78
C SER A 503 -33.63 1.75 -9.02
N ILE A 504 -33.61 0.99 -10.12
CA ILE A 504 -33.04 1.47 -11.39
C ILE A 504 -33.85 2.58 -11.98
N LEU A 505 -35.21 2.49 -11.91
CA LEU A 505 -36.11 3.50 -12.43
C LEU A 505 -36.10 4.78 -11.59
N GLU A 506 -35.76 4.71 -10.30
CA GLU A 506 -35.52 5.89 -9.48
C GLU A 506 -34.28 6.66 -9.97
N ASP A 507 -33.19 5.94 -10.32
CA ASP A 507 -31.95 6.54 -10.81
C ASP A 507 -32.02 6.95 -12.30
N THR A 508 -32.79 6.21 -13.11
CA THR A 508 -32.89 6.38 -14.56
C THR A 508 -34.37 6.22 -14.98
N PRO A 509 -35.21 7.25 -14.80
CA PRO A 509 -36.67 7.17 -15.00
C PRO A 509 -37.11 6.81 -16.44
N ASP A 510 -36.29 7.12 -17.42
CA ASP A 510 -36.53 6.86 -18.85
C ASP A 510 -36.04 5.47 -19.31
N ALA A 511 -35.51 4.64 -18.42
CA ALA A 511 -35.04 3.31 -18.75
C ALA A 511 -36.20 2.33 -18.95
N LYS A 512 -36.11 1.50 -19.99
CA LYS A 512 -37.05 0.39 -20.21
C LYS A 512 -36.49 -0.88 -19.58
N VAL A 513 -36.96 -1.18 -18.37
CA VAL A 513 -36.44 -2.31 -17.56
C VAL A 513 -37.50 -3.40 -17.43
N PHE A 514 -37.15 -4.61 -17.81
CA PHE A 514 -38.00 -5.80 -17.73
C PHE A 514 -37.41 -6.79 -16.72
N ILE A 515 -38.23 -7.68 -16.17
CA ILE A 515 -37.78 -8.75 -15.26
C ILE A 515 -38.21 -10.11 -15.81
N THR A 516 -37.39 -11.12 -15.59
CA THR A 516 -37.72 -12.52 -15.91
C THR A 516 -37.08 -13.49 -14.89
N THR A 517 -37.81 -14.55 -14.58
CA THR A 517 -37.28 -15.66 -13.78
C THR A 517 -36.80 -16.81 -14.66
N ASN A 518 -37.11 -16.78 -15.97
CA ASN A 518 -36.60 -17.73 -16.96
C ASN A 518 -35.91 -16.93 -18.09
N PRO A 519 -34.57 -16.85 -18.11
CA PRO A 519 -33.85 -16.11 -19.14
C PRO A 519 -34.08 -16.65 -20.55
N ASP A 520 -34.30 -17.96 -20.69
CA ASP A 520 -34.44 -18.66 -21.98
C ASP A 520 -35.59 -18.14 -22.85
N ASP A 521 -36.61 -17.54 -22.24
CA ASP A 521 -37.80 -17.02 -22.96
C ASP A 521 -37.50 -15.74 -23.73
N GLN A 522 -36.41 -15.06 -23.42
CA GLN A 522 -36.08 -13.74 -23.99
C GLN A 522 -34.73 -13.72 -24.72
N LEU A 523 -33.91 -14.80 -24.60
CA LEU A 523 -32.55 -14.85 -25.18
C LEU A 523 -32.53 -14.63 -26.70
N GLY A 524 -33.60 -15.02 -27.39
CA GLY A 524 -33.71 -14.89 -28.83
C GLY A 524 -33.68 -13.47 -29.37
N ASP A 525 -33.92 -12.47 -28.51
CA ASP A 525 -33.94 -11.06 -28.86
C ASP A 525 -32.71 -10.28 -28.37
N MET A 526 -31.89 -10.87 -27.51
CA MET A 526 -30.79 -10.16 -26.83
C MET A 526 -29.57 -9.96 -27.73
N ASP A 527 -29.07 -8.75 -27.76
CA ASP A 527 -27.82 -8.38 -28.44
C ASP A 527 -26.61 -8.52 -27.51
N VAL A 528 -26.82 -8.30 -26.20
CA VAL A 528 -25.82 -8.47 -25.16
C VAL A 528 -26.39 -9.22 -23.96
N VAL A 529 -25.65 -10.17 -23.45
CA VAL A 529 -25.96 -10.89 -22.20
C VAL A 529 -24.76 -10.82 -21.26
N VAL A 530 -24.95 -10.36 -20.03
CA VAL A 530 -23.96 -10.40 -18.96
C VAL A 530 -24.35 -11.52 -18.00
N THR A 531 -23.47 -12.51 -17.79
CA THR A 531 -23.68 -13.55 -16.79
C THR A 531 -22.79 -13.32 -15.58
N SER A 532 -23.39 -13.30 -14.40
CA SER A 532 -22.69 -13.02 -13.13
C SER A 532 -23.27 -13.86 -11.99
N THR A 533 -23.42 -15.17 -12.23
CA THR A 533 -24.00 -16.05 -11.24
C THR A 533 -22.94 -16.72 -10.37
N SER A 534 -23.38 -17.32 -9.26
CA SER A 534 -22.58 -18.22 -8.44
C SER A 534 -22.99 -19.69 -8.69
N GLY A 535 -23.35 -20.00 -9.93
CA GLY A 535 -23.99 -21.25 -10.31
C GLY A 535 -23.13 -22.51 -10.16
N ALA A 536 -21.83 -22.39 -9.96
CA ALA A 536 -20.89 -23.48 -9.71
C ALA A 536 -21.01 -24.63 -10.73
N GLY A 537 -21.11 -24.29 -12.03
CA GLY A 537 -21.19 -25.25 -13.13
C GLY A 537 -22.60 -25.78 -13.45
N LYS A 538 -23.66 -25.19 -12.90
CA LYS A 538 -25.04 -25.48 -13.33
C LYS A 538 -25.37 -24.72 -14.60
N LYS A 539 -26.11 -25.32 -15.52
CA LYS A 539 -26.64 -24.68 -16.73
C LYS A 539 -27.52 -23.50 -16.32
N ILE A 540 -27.15 -22.28 -16.72
CA ILE A 540 -27.84 -21.04 -16.35
C ILE A 540 -28.70 -20.47 -17.49
N LEU A 541 -28.40 -20.85 -18.73
CA LEU A 541 -29.12 -20.47 -19.93
C LEU A 541 -28.98 -21.59 -21.00
N ASP A 542 -29.89 -21.60 -21.95
CA ASP A 542 -29.79 -22.43 -23.13
C ASP A 542 -29.18 -21.66 -24.30
N ILE A 543 -27.90 -21.92 -24.61
CA ILE A 543 -27.17 -21.21 -25.65
C ILE A 543 -27.80 -21.39 -27.04
N MET A 544 -28.56 -22.48 -27.25
CA MET A 544 -29.26 -22.72 -28.51
C MET A 544 -30.39 -21.74 -28.79
N LYS A 545 -30.89 -21.07 -27.76
CA LYS A 545 -31.92 -20.04 -27.84
C LYS A 545 -31.40 -18.63 -28.02
N VAL A 546 -30.07 -18.43 -27.94
CA VAL A 546 -29.44 -17.13 -28.02
C VAL A 546 -29.46 -16.59 -29.45
N LYS A 547 -29.79 -15.32 -29.62
CA LYS A 547 -29.79 -14.58 -30.89
C LYS A 547 -28.44 -14.69 -31.60
N PRO A 548 -28.38 -15.02 -32.90
CA PRO A 548 -27.12 -15.03 -33.66
C PRO A 548 -26.41 -13.66 -33.59
N GLY A 549 -25.11 -13.70 -33.28
CA GLY A 549 -24.30 -12.49 -33.10
C GLY A 549 -24.51 -11.77 -31.79
N CYS A 550 -25.16 -12.39 -30.81
CA CYS A 550 -25.18 -11.90 -29.45
C CYS A 550 -23.80 -11.96 -28.82
N VAL A 551 -23.45 -10.96 -28.03
CA VAL A 551 -22.25 -10.96 -27.19
C VAL A 551 -22.65 -11.44 -25.80
N ILE A 552 -22.08 -12.54 -25.33
CA ILE A 552 -22.24 -13.02 -23.96
C ILE A 552 -20.97 -12.73 -23.21
N THR A 553 -21.05 -11.93 -22.16
CA THR A 553 -19.91 -11.62 -21.27
C THR A 553 -20.06 -12.40 -19.98
N ASP A 554 -19.20 -13.43 -19.81
CA ASP A 554 -19.20 -14.28 -18.62
C ASP A 554 -18.22 -13.74 -17.56
N VAL A 555 -18.80 -13.18 -16.49
CA VAL A 555 -18.02 -12.59 -15.35
C VAL A 555 -17.80 -13.62 -14.24
N ALA A 556 -18.51 -14.73 -14.29
CA ALA A 556 -18.46 -15.72 -13.22
C ALA A 556 -17.08 -16.43 -13.16
N ARG A 557 -16.66 -16.77 -11.97
CA ARG A 557 -15.48 -17.64 -11.75
C ARG A 557 -15.82 -18.70 -10.68
N PRO A 558 -15.89 -19.99 -11.03
CA PRO A 558 -15.73 -20.54 -12.38
C PRO A 558 -16.82 -20.06 -13.36
N LEU A 559 -16.51 -20.17 -14.67
CA LEU A 559 -17.40 -19.72 -15.73
C LEU A 559 -18.79 -20.34 -15.66
N ASP A 560 -19.79 -19.53 -15.98
CA ASP A 560 -21.20 -19.96 -16.09
C ASP A 560 -21.45 -20.81 -17.37
N LEU A 561 -20.65 -20.56 -18.43
CA LEU A 561 -20.73 -21.27 -19.71
C LEU A 561 -19.47 -22.11 -19.98
N PRO A 562 -19.54 -23.45 -19.87
CA PRO A 562 -18.41 -24.31 -20.17
C PRO A 562 -18.13 -24.38 -21.68
N ALA A 563 -16.89 -24.73 -22.06
CA ALA A 563 -16.44 -24.80 -23.44
C ALA A 563 -17.33 -25.72 -24.34
N SER A 564 -17.87 -26.81 -23.77
CA SER A 564 -18.77 -27.72 -24.47
C SER A 564 -20.11 -27.07 -24.85
N GLU A 565 -20.61 -26.13 -24.11
CA GLU A 565 -21.81 -25.34 -24.46
C GLU A 565 -21.47 -24.26 -25.49
N VAL A 566 -20.37 -23.52 -25.30
CA VAL A 566 -19.93 -22.48 -26.25
C VAL A 566 -19.69 -23.02 -27.64
N ALA A 567 -19.09 -24.21 -27.77
CA ALA A 567 -18.79 -24.86 -29.05
C ALA A 567 -20.05 -25.17 -29.91
N LYS A 568 -21.24 -25.22 -29.32
CA LYS A 568 -22.50 -25.45 -30.04
C LYS A 568 -22.96 -24.29 -30.89
N ARG A 569 -22.48 -23.05 -30.59
CA ARG A 569 -22.96 -21.82 -31.22
C ARG A 569 -21.78 -20.92 -31.64
N PRO A 570 -21.06 -21.29 -32.74
CA PRO A 570 -19.94 -20.50 -33.24
C PRO A 570 -20.35 -19.14 -33.83
N ASP A 571 -21.63 -18.90 -33.98
CA ASP A 571 -22.26 -17.63 -34.40
C ASP A 571 -22.59 -16.69 -33.21
N VAL A 572 -22.28 -17.09 -31.97
CA VAL A 572 -22.44 -16.29 -30.74
C VAL A 572 -21.07 -16.02 -30.16
N LEU A 573 -20.78 -14.77 -29.85
CA LEU A 573 -19.50 -14.39 -29.28
C LEU A 573 -19.54 -14.49 -27.73
N VAL A 574 -19.05 -15.58 -27.20
CA VAL A 574 -18.94 -15.77 -25.75
C VAL A 574 -17.55 -15.36 -25.29
N ILE A 575 -17.49 -14.29 -24.51
CA ILE A 575 -16.23 -13.75 -23.98
C ILE A 575 -16.15 -13.92 -22.47
N GLU A 576 -14.97 -14.28 -22.04
CA GLU A 576 -14.59 -14.15 -20.65
C GLU A 576 -14.30 -12.68 -20.36
N SER A 577 -14.72 -12.19 -19.22
CA SER A 577 -14.50 -10.80 -18.86
C SER A 577 -13.74 -10.69 -17.56
N GLY A 578 -13.24 -9.48 -17.32
CA GLY A 578 -12.58 -9.16 -16.09
C GLY A 578 -11.07 -9.35 -16.13
N GLU A 579 -10.48 -9.34 -17.32
CA GLU A 579 -9.04 -9.34 -17.54
C GLU A 579 -8.55 -7.96 -17.94
N ILE A 580 -7.55 -7.46 -17.22
CA ILE A 580 -7.02 -6.10 -17.34
C ILE A 580 -5.51 -6.18 -17.56
N ASP A 581 -5.04 -5.49 -18.58
CA ASP A 581 -3.62 -5.27 -18.84
C ASP A 581 -3.12 -4.13 -17.95
N VAL A 582 -2.09 -4.42 -17.15
CA VAL A 582 -1.54 -3.52 -16.13
C VAL A 582 -0.36 -2.74 -16.69
N PRO A 583 -0.25 -1.44 -16.43
CA PRO A 583 0.85 -0.62 -16.93
C PRO A 583 2.20 -1.02 -16.31
N GLY A 584 3.26 -0.95 -17.12
CA GLY A 584 4.62 -1.32 -16.73
C GLY A 584 5.01 -2.73 -17.18
N LYS A 585 5.97 -3.32 -16.50
CA LYS A 585 6.42 -4.71 -16.73
C LYS A 585 6.18 -5.50 -15.47
N LEU A 586 5.01 -6.15 -15.42
CA LEU A 586 4.58 -6.92 -14.28
C LEU A 586 5.51 -8.13 -14.06
N ASP A 587 6.07 -8.21 -12.86
CA ASP A 587 6.88 -9.34 -12.40
C ASP A 587 6.17 -10.04 -11.23
N MET A 588 5.59 -11.21 -11.51
CA MET A 588 4.96 -12.08 -10.52
C MET A 588 4.90 -13.52 -11.01
N ARG A 589 4.73 -14.46 -10.09
CA ARG A 589 4.44 -15.86 -10.45
C ARG A 589 3.10 -15.94 -11.19
N SER A 590 3.08 -16.68 -12.30
CA SER A 590 1.88 -16.83 -13.12
C SER A 590 0.67 -17.30 -12.32
N ILE A 591 -0.47 -16.65 -12.59
CA ILE A 591 -1.81 -17.02 -12.12
C ILE A 591 -2.67 -17.59 -13.25
N GLN A 592 -2.02 -18.15 -14.27
CA GLN A 592 -2.63 -18.73 -15.50
C GLN A 592 -3.28 -17.66 -16.39
N LEU A 593 -2.78 -16.44 -16.36
CA LEU A 593 -3.09 -15.36 -17.28
C LEU A 593 -1.83 -15.02 -18.10
N PRO A 594 -1.99 -14.37 -19.28
CA PRO A 594 -0.89 -13.83 -20.05
C PRO A 594 -0.04 -12.83 -19.23
N ASP A 595 1.16 -12.55 -19.72
CA ASP A 595 2.04 -11.56 -19.11
C ASP A 595 1.34 -10.19 -19.05
N ASN A 596 1.57 -9.44 -17.99
CA ASN A 596 0.97 -8.15 -17.67
C ASN A 596 -0.56 -8.16 -17.43
N VAL A 597 -1.22 -9.30 -17.52
CA VAL A 597 -2.67 -9.40 -17.35
C VAL A 597 -3.02 -9.87 -15.93
N VAL A 598 -3.99 -9.22 -15.33
CA VAL A 598 -4.54 -9.59 -14.02
C VAL A 598 -6.07 -9.60 -14.06
N PHE A 599 -6.70 -10.28 -13.11
CA PHE A 599 -8.15 -10.20 -12.94
C PHE A 599 -8.57 -8.81 -12.48
N ALA A 600 -9.70 -8.31 -12.95
CA ALA A 600 -10.22 -6.98 -12.64
C ALA A 600 -10.35 -6.71 -11.13
N CYS A 601 -10.68 -7.73 -10.33
CA CYS A 601 -10.73 -7.57 -8.88
C CYS A 601 -9.33 -7.27 -8.26
N MET A 602 -8.27 -7.82 -8.82
CA MET A 602 -6.90 -7.49 -8.44
C MET A 602 -6.52 -6.10 -8.98
N ALA A 603 -6.92 -5.79 -10.22
CA ALA A 603 -6.69 -4.49 -10.84
C ALA A 603 -7.32 -3.35 -10.02
N GLU A 604 -8.51 -3.53 -9.41
CA GLU A 604 -9.11 -2.55 -8.48
C GLU A 604 -8.16 -2.23 -7.31
N THR A 605 -7.61 -3.26 -6.68
CA THR A 605 -6.67 -3.10 -5.58
C THR A 605 -5.39 -2.38 -6.01
N ILE A 606 -4.88 -2.69 -7.20
CA ILE A 606 -3.71 -2.03 -7.80
C ILE A 606 -4.01 -0.56 -8.09
N VAL A 607 -5.16 -0.24 -8.70
CA VAL A 607 -5.56 1.14 -9.02
C VAL A 607 -5.71 1.97 -7.76
N LEU A 608 -6.34 1.43 -6.71
CA LEU A 608 -6.46 2.10 -5.42
C LEU A 608 -5.08 2.35 -4.78
N ALA A 609 -4.16 1.38 -4.89
CA ALA A 609 -2.79 1.57 -4.45
C ALA A 609 -2.08 2.67 -5.27
N LEU A 610 -2.14 2.63 -6.60
CA LEU A 610 -1.54 3.65 -7.47
C LEU A 610 -2.10 5.06 -7.20
N GLU A 611 -3.39 5.18 -6.86
CA GLU A 611 -4.00 6.47 -6.48
C GLU A 611 -3.67 6.89 -5.04
N GLY A 612 -3.24 5.96 -4.19
CA GLY A 612 -3.00 6.22 -2.76
C GLY A 612 -4.28 6.28 -1.94
N ARG A 613 -5.34 5.64 -2.40
CA ARG A 613 -6.62 5.54 -1.70
C ARG A 613 -6.67 4.29 -0.85
N PHE A 614 -6.28 4.44 0.40
CA PHE A 614 -6.23 3.35 1.37
C PHE A 614 -7.49 3.37 2.25
N GLU A 615 -8.60 3.02 1.64
CA GLU A 615 -9.93 3.00 2.26
C GLU A 615 -10.71 1.74 1.89
N VAL A 616 -11.77 1.44 2.63
CA VAL A 616 -12.73 0.41 2.26
C VAL A 616 -13.50 0.91 1.04
N PHE A 617 -13.23 0.31 -0.14
CA PHE A 617 -13.80 0.80 -1.39
C PHE A 617 -15.03 0.01 -1.82
N THR A 618 -14.87 -1.25 -2.21
CA THR A 618 -15.99 -2.11 -2.60
C THR A 618 -16.15 -3.26 -1.61
N ILE A 619 -17.26 -3.31 -0.88
CA ILE A 619 -17.64 -4.43 0.00
C ILE A 619 -19.14 -4.66 -0.07
N GLY A 620 -19.57 -5.82 0.39
CA GLY A 620 -20.99 -6.17 0.41
C GLY A 620 -21.55 -6.54 -0.97
N ARG A 621 -22.87 -6.68 -1.01
CA ARG A 621 -23.59 -7.08 -2.22
C ARG A 621 -24.21 -5.90 -2.97
N ASN A 622 -24.30 -4.73 -2.34
CA ASN A 622 -24.81 -3.51 -2.93
C ASN A 622 -23.64 -2.65 -3.39
N THR A 623 -23.20 -2.84 -4.63
CA THR A 623 -22.16 -2.02 -5.23
C THR A 623 -22.76 -0.73 -5.76
N GLU A 624 -22.19 0.41 -5.38
CA GLU A 624 -22.59 1.74 -5.85
C GLU A 624 -22.07 1.93 -7.28
N TRP A 625 -22.96 2.36 -8.20
CA TRP A 625 -22.59 2.54 -9.60
C TRP A 625 -21.61 3.70 -9.80
N GLU A 626 -21.64 4.70 -8.92
CA GLU A 626 -20.69 5.80 -8.88
C GLU A 626 -19.26 5.29 -8.68
N LYS A 627 -19.08 4.35 -7.76
CA LYS A 627 -17.77 3.71 -7.52
C LYS A 627 -17.26 2.92 -8.74
N VAL A 628 -18.18 2.34 -9.52
CA VAL A 628 -17.83 1.65 -10.76
C VAL A 628 -17.31 2.63 -11.81
N LYS A 629 -17.97 3.78 -11.97
CA LYS A 629 -17.50 4.86 -12.86
C LYS A 629 -16.18 5.45 -12.38
N GLU A 630 -16.06 5.65 -11.08
CA GLU A 630 -14.88 6.22 -10.46
C GLU A 630 -13.66 5.32 -10.67
N ILE A 631 -13.75 4.04 -10.32
CA ILE A 631 -12.63 3.11 -10.46
C ILE A 631 -12.23 2.89 -11.92
N TYR A 632 -13.21 2.92 -12.84
CA TYR A 632 -12.93 2.90 -14.28
C TYR A 632 -12.10 4.10 -14.72
N LYS A 633 -12.50 5.33 -14.31
CA LYS A 633 -11.75 6.55 -14.62
C LYS A 633 -10.34 6.53 -14.03
N LEU A 634 -10.20 6.08 -12.78
CA LEU A 634 -8.91 5.91 -12.13
C LEU A 634 -8.05 4.86 -12.86
N GLY A 635 -8.65 3.76 -13.30
CA GLY A 635 -7.95 2.75 -14.11
C GLY A 635 -7.38 3.36 -15.40
N ILE A 636 -8.18 4.10 -16.16
CA ILE A 636 -7.72 4.80 -17.37
C ILE A 636 -6.61 5.81 -17.04
N LYS A 637 -6.77 6.63 -16.00
CA LYS A 637 -5.76 7.58 -15.52
C LYS A 637 -4.42 6.91 -15.28
N HIS A 638 -4.44 5.74 -14.66
CA HIS A 638 -3.22 4.97 -14.33
C HIS A 638 -2.72 4.08 -15.47
N GLY A 639 -3.35 4.13 -16.65
CA GLY A 639 -2.89 3.40 -17.83
C GLY A 639 -3.31 1.93 -17.89
N MET A 640 -4.33 1.53 -17.11
CA MET A 640 -4.96 0.22 -17.26
C MET A 640 -5.64 0.12 -18.61
N LYS A 641 -5.55 -1.04 -19.26
CA LYS A 641 -6.19 -1.32 -20.54
C LYS A 641 -7.03 -2.58 -20.43
N LEU A 642 -8.04 -2.70 -21.28
CA LEU A 642 -8.72 -3.96 -21.45
C LEU A 642 -7.70 -4.95 -22.04
N ALA A 643 -7.60 -6.13 -21.46
CA ALA A 643 -6.82 -7.21 -22.06
C ALA A 643 -7.47 -7.68 -23.38
N ALA A 644 -6.79 -8.48 -24.15
CA ALA A 644 -7.36 -9.07 -25.34
C ALA A 644 -8.67 -9.78 -24.98
N ILE A 645 -9.72 -9.59 -25.79
CA ILE A 645 -10.97 -10.34 -25.62
C ILE A 645 -10.65 -11.80 -25.75
N SER A 646 -10.90 -12.57 -24.69
CA SER A 646 -10.68 -14.01 -24.63
C SER A 646 -11.97 -14.76 -24.42
N GLY A 647 -12.00 -16.01 -24.83
CA GLY A 647 -13.06 -16.96 -24.55
C GLY A 647 -12.46 -18.27 -24.05
N VAL A 648 -13.29 -19.26 -23.85
CA VAL A 648 -12.89 -20.59 -23.34
C VAL A 648 -11.76 -21.27 -24.12
N ASN A 649 -11.49 -20.84 -25.36
CA ASN A 649 -10.45 -21.35 -26.23
C ASN A 649 -9.24 -20.42 -26.40
N GLY A 650 -9.16 -19.34 -25.61
CA GLY A 650 -8.10 -18.33 -25.68
C GLY A 650 -8.53 -17.00 -26.27
N ALA A 651 -7.55 -16.14 -26.61
CA ALA A 651 -7.81 -14.80 -27.13
C ALA A 651 -8.36 -14.82 -28.55
N PHE A 652 -9.37 -13.98 -28.81
CA PHE A 652 -9.93 -13.77 -30.14
C PHE A 652 -9.11 -12.78 -30.94
N THR A 653 -8.74 -13.16 -32.15
CA THR A 653 -8.22 -12.24 -33.18
C THR A 653 -9.35 -11.48 -33.86
N ASP A 654 -9.01 -10.44 -34.65
CA ASP A 654 -10.01 -9.76 -35.48
C ASP A 654 -10.63 -10.68 -36.54
N ASP A 655 -9.85 -11.63 -37.07
CA ASP A 655 -10.33 -12.66 -38.00
C ASP A 655 -11.32 -13.60 -37.36
N ASP A 656 -11.08 -14.02 -36.10
CA ASP A 656 -12.02 -14.87 -35.37
C ASP A 656 -13.36 -14.16 -35.13
N ILE A 657 -13.31 -12.87 -34.73
CA ILE A 657 -14.52 -12.05 -34.58
C ILE A 657 -15.20 -11.82 -35.93
N GLY A 658 -14.43 -11.67 -37.01
CA GLY A 658 -14.95 -11.61 -38.38
C GLY A 658 -15.72 -12.86 -38.77
N LYS A 659 -15.18 -14.07 -38.48
CA LYS A 659 -15.88 -15.34 -38.71
C LYS A 659 -17.18 -15.46 -37.90
N VAL A 660 -17.17 -15.09 -36.63
CA VAL A 660 -18.38 -15.05 -35.79
C VAL A 660 -19.43 -14.15 -36.44
N ARG A 661 -19.03 -12.96 -36.94
CA ARG A 661 -19.91 -12.03 -37.63
C ARG A 661 -20.54 -12.63 -38.89
N GLU A 662 -19.75 -13.28 -39.74
CA GLU A 662 -20.23 -13.91 -40.98
C GLU A 662 -21.25 -15.00 -40.66
N LEU A 663 -20.92 -15.89 -39.73
CA LEU A 663 -21.83 -16.95 -39.28
C LEU A 663 -23.13 -16.38 -38.69
N ALA A 664 -23.02 -15.32 -37.91
CA ALA A 664 -24.17 -14.63 -37.32
C ALA A 664 -25.08 -13.99 -38.38
N LEU A 665 -24.51 -13.34 -39.39
CA LEU A 665 -25.27 -12.75 -40.49
C LEU A 665 -26.02 -13.81 -41.30
N GLU A 666 -25.39 -14.97 -41.56
CA GLU A 666 -26.03 -16.09 -42.26
C GLU A 666 -27.16 -16.68 -41.40
N ALA A 667 -26.90 -16.97 -40.14
CA ALA A 667 -27.91 -17.51 -39.22
C ALA A 667 -29.12 -16.58 -39.03
N ARG A 668 -28.90 -15.24 -39.04
CA ARG A 668 -29.97 -14.24 -38.92
C ARG A 668 -30.97 -14.31 -40.09
N LYS A 669 -30.60 -14.80 -41.28
CA LYS A 669 -31.56 -14.89 -42.42
C LYS A 669 -32.71 -15.84 -42.12
N THR A 670 -32.49 -16.85 -41.32
CA THR A 670 -33.51 -17.86 -40.95
C THR A 670 -34.00 -17.75 -39.51
N TRP A 671 -33.37 -16.87 -38.72
CA TRP A 671 -33.70 -16.73 -37.32
C TRP A 671 -35.05 -16.09 -37.13
N LYS A 672 -35.92 -16.78 -36.44
CA LYS A 672 -37.20 -16.21 -35.93
C LYS A 672 -37.09 -16.18 -34.40
N SER A 673 -37.16 -15.01 -33.81
CA SER A 673 -37.38 -14.91 -32.38
C SER A 673 -38.67 -15.64 -32.03
N LYS A 674 -38.59 -16.63 -31.15
CA LYS A 674 -39.75 -17.36 -30.65
C LYS A 674 -40.41 -16.66 -29.51
#